data_fb21c3792741b635f624e3b4b3676332
#
_entry.id   fb21c3792741b635f624e3b4b3676332
#
_cell.length_a   1.000
_cell.length_b   1.000
_cell.length_c   1.000
_cell.angle_alpha   90.00
_cell.angle_beta   90.00
_cell.angle_gamma   90.00
#
_symmetry.space_group_name_H-M   'P 1'
#
loop_
_entity.id
_entity.type
_entity.pdbx_description
1 polymer ?
#
loop_
_entity_poly.entity_id
_entity_poly.type
_entity_poly.pdbx_seq_one_letter_code
_entity_poly.pdbx_strand_id
1 'polypeptide(L)'
;MPVITLPDGSQRPFENPITVMEVAADIGPGLAKATLAGKVNDKLVDASYLIEDDISLAIVTERDEEGLELIRHSTAHLTAMAVQELFPGVQVTIGPVIEDGFFYDFATGHTFAPEDLERIEKRMAEIVSDDLPIERMVMSRELAITTFRAMGEHYKVQIIEALPEDEELSVYKQGPWMDLCLGPHVPSTGKLKIFKLMKVAGAYWRGDSKNEMLQRIYGTAWANKKALKAYLNRLQEAEKRDHRKIGKKLDLFHMQEEAPGMVFWHPRGWNVYKSIEQYMRQKQVEHNYQEIKTPQLVDMSLWQKSGHADKFGDDMFILKAEDRELAVKPMNCPCHVQVFNQGLKSYRDLPLRLAEFGSCHRNEPSGSLHGIMRVRGFVQDDAHIFCTEPQIQPEVSEFIDFLHDVYKDFGFTEVIYRLSTRPEQRVGSEESWDKAEKALADALDSKGLPWELLPGEGAFYGPKIEFSLKDCIGRVWQLGTIQVDFSMPGRLDAQYVAEDGTRQVPVMLHRAILGSFERFIGILIEHYEGAFPTWLAPEQVSILNITDSQAPYVQKIENLLKNKGFRAKSDLRNEKIGFKIREHTLQRVPYQLVIGDREVESNSVAVRARGGEDLGVMTVDDFITHLEADIARRGRVNLESSY
;
A
#
# COMPACT_ATOMS: atom_id res chain seq x y z
N MET A 1 -3.37 -0.34 50.28
CA MET A 1 -1.92 -0.53 49.99
C MET A 1 -1.80 -1.26 48.70
N PRO A 2 -1.66 -0.52 47.57
CA PRO A 2 -1.58 -1.16 46.26
C PRO A 2 -0.26 -1.92 46.09
N VAL A 3 -0.34 -3.11 45.51
CA VAL A 3 0.82 -3.91 45.08
C VAL A 3 0.91 -3.83 43.57
N ILE A 4 1.98 -3.25 43.07
CA ILE A 4 2.20 -3.06 41.64
C ILE A 4 3.11 -4.17 41.09
N THR A 5 2.61 -4.95 40.15
CA THR A 5 3.38 -5.98 39.43
C THR A 5 3.96 -5.39 38.15
N LEU A 6 5.29 -5.38 38.02
CA LEU A 6 6.00 -4.90 36.86
C LEU A 6 6.14 -6.00 35.77
N PRO A 7 6.50 -5.66 34.53
CA PRO A 7 6.59 -6.63 33.43
C PRO A 7 7.64 -7.75 33.62
N ASP A 8 8.63 -7.53 34.49
CA ASP A 8 9.61 -8.53 34.89
C ASP A 8 9.13 -9.47 36.00
N GLY A 9 7.85 -9.32 36.45
CA GLY A 9 7.23 -10.08 37.52
C GLY A 9 7.57 -9.58 38.93
N SER A 10 8.39 -8.56 39.06
CA SER A 10 8.68 -7.96 40.40
C SER A 10 7.48 -7.24 40.92
N GLN A 11 7.27 -7.33 42.26
CA GLN A 11 6.17 -6.68 42.97
C GLN A 11 6.68 -5.56 43.86
N ARG A 12 5.99 -4.42 43.83
CA ARG A 12 6.29 -3.24 44.62
C ARG A 12 5.07 -2.83 45.45
N PRO A 13 5.08 -3.03 46.80
CA PRO A 13 4.02 -2.55 47.65
C PRO A 13 4.21 -1.07 47.99
N PHE A 14 3.13 -0.31 48.03
CA PHE A 14 3.10 1.09 48.46
C PHE A 14 2.08 1.29 49.58
N GLU A 15 2.42 2.12 50.55
CA GLU A 15 1.56 2.36 51.72
C GLU A 15 0.30 3.18 51.40
N ASN A 16 0.41 4.07 50.38
CA ASN A 16 -0.66 4.95 49.95
C ASN A 16 -0.93 4.78 48.44
N PRO A 17 -2.09 5.24 47.92
CA PRO A 17 -2.30 5.43 46.49
C PRO A 17 -1.13 6.18 45.87
N ILE A 18 -0.72 5.78 44.68
CA ILE A 18 0.47 6.29 44.02
C ILE A 18 0.23 6.50 42.52
N THR A 19 0.83 7.53 41.94
CA THR A 19 0.71 7.76 40.49
C THR A 19 1.70 6.93 39.70
N VAL A 20 1.40 6.71 38.40
CA VAL A 20 2.32 6.07 37.45
C VAL A 20 3.68 6.76 37.43
N MET A 21 3.69 8.10 37.48
CA MET A 21 4.94 8.90 37.50
C MET A 21 5.76 8.66 38.78
N GLU A 22 5.11 8.58 39.93
CA GLU A 22 5.79 8.31 41.20
C GLU A 22 6.35 6.89 41.25
N VAL A 23 5.64 5.89 40.68
CA VAL A 23 6.18 4.53 40.54
C VAL A 23 7.42 4.54 39.63
N ALA A 24 7.38 5.27 38.52
CA ALA A 24 8.54 5.40 37.64
C ALA A 24 9.73 6.08 38.35
N ALA A 25 9.46 7.05 39.24
CA ALA A 25 10.48 7.73 40.06
C ALA A 25 11.09 6.81 41.13
N ASP A 26 10.26 5.96 41.77
CA ASP A 26 10.72 4.93 42.70
C ASP A 26 11.62 3.87 42.05
N ILE A 27 11.33 3.49 40.78
CA ILE A 27 12.19 2.60 39.99
C ILE A 27 13.51 3.27 39.68
N GLY A 28 13.47 4.55 39.29
CA GLY A 28 14.69 5.30 39.05
C GLY A 28 14.49 6.64 38.32
N PRO A 29 15.36 7.64 38.56
CA PRO A 29 15.20 8.99 37.99
C PRO A 29 15.31 9.05 36.46
N GLY A 30 16.03 8.10 35.88
CA GLY A 30 16.12 7.99 34.42
C GLY A 30 14.80 7.55 33.80
N LEU A 31 14.11 6.60 34.42
CA LEU A 31 12.80 6.13 33.97
C LEU A 31 11.74 7.22 34.16
N ALA A 32 11.70 7.87 35.31
CA ALA A 32 10.78 9.00 35.57
C ALA A 32 10.93 10.10 34.49
N LYS A 33 12.16 10.44 34.12
CA LYS A 33 12.40 11.40 33.06
C LYS A 33 11.94 10.93 31.69
N ALA A 34 11.99 9.62 31.40
CA ALA A 34 11.59 9.03 30.12
C ALA A 34 10.06 8.74 30.06
N THR A 35 9.37 8.69 31.19
CA THR A 35 7.96 8.35 31.28
C THR A 35 7.09 9.31 30.47
N LEU A 36 6.21 8.73 29.65
CA LEU A 36 5.17 9.43 28.92
C LEU A 36 3.77 9.05 29.44
N ALA A 37 3.57 7.79 29.79
CA ALA A 37 2.30 7.23 30.27
C ALA A 37 2.54 5.93 31.01
N GLY A 38 1.45 5.28 31.49
CA GLY A 38 1.45 3.92 32.04
C GLY A 38 0.49 3.02 31.27
N LYS A 39 0.75 1.72 31.32
CA LYS A 39 -0.17 0.68 30.82
C LYS A 39 -0.63 -0.14 32.04
N VAL A 40 -1.84 0.15 32.52
CA VAL A 40 -2.45 -0.46 33.71
C VAL A 40 -3.40 -1.56 33.25
N ASN A 41 -3.12 -2.81 33.61
CA ASN A 41 -3.90 -3.98 33.16
C ASN A 41 -4.20 -3.92 31.64
N ASP A 42 -3.17 -3.68 30.83
CA ASP A 42 -3.20 -3.52 29.38
C ASP A 42 -3.95 -2.29 28.83
N LYS A 43 -4.45 -1.41 29.70
CA LYS A 43 -5.07 -0.14 29.32
C LYS A 43 -4.08 1.03 29.47
N LEU A 44 -3.92 1.81 28.41
CA LEU A 44 -3.07 3.01 28.42
C LEU A 44 -3.72 4.13 29.26
N VAL A 45 -2.94 4.74 30.18
CA VAL A 45 -3.38 5.80 31.10
C VAL A 45 -2.31 6.89 31.21
N ASP A 46 -2.74 8.10 31.62
CA ASP A 46 -1.84 9.22 31.86
C ASP A 46 -0.77 8.90 32.92
N ALA A 47 0.37 9.54 32.85
CA ALA A 47 1.40 9.41 33.90
C ALA A 47 0.94 9.91 35.29
N SER A 48 -0.10 10.76 35.34
CA SER A 48 -0.74 11.25 36.55
C SER A 48 -1.85 10.32 37.10
N TYR A 49 -2.14 9.21 36.40
CA TYR A 49 -3.17 8.25 36.83
C TYR A 49 -2.84 7.71 38.22
N LEU A 50 -3.81 7.83 39.13
CA LEU A 50 -3.69 7.37 40.54
C LEU A 50 -4.05 5.89 40.64
N ILE A 51 -3.14 5.10 41.17
CA ILE A 51 -3.27 3.66 41.39
C ILE A 51 -3.67 3.44 42.84
N GLU A 52 -4.86 2.89 43.06
CA GLU A 52 -5.44 2.64 44.37
C GLU A 52 -5.47 1.14 44.73
N ASP A 53 -5.52 0.26 43.73
CA ASP A 53 -5.65 -1.18 43.86
C ASP A 53 -4.41 -1.94 43.33
N ASP A 54 -4.38 -3.25 43.57
CA ASP A 54 -3.37 -4.15 43.02
C ASP A 54 -3.52 -4.26 41.49
N ILE A 55 -2.45 -3.93 40.75
CA ILE A 55 -2.48 -3.88 39.30
C ILE A 55 -1.17 -4.39 38.66
N SER A 56 -1.23 -4.71 37.38
CA SER A 56 -0.04 -4.80 36.53
C SER A 56 0.24 -3.44 35.89
N LEU A 57 1.50 -3.01 35.90
CA LEU A 57 1.92 -1.72 35.34
C LEU A 57 3.15 -1.88 34.44
N ALA A 58 3.06 -1.43 33.20
CA ALA A 58 4.21 -1.15 32.35
C ALA A 58 4.35 0.37 32.16
N ILE A 59 5.57 0.89 32.31
CA ILE A 59 5.87 2.31 32.05
C ILE A 59 6.12 2.49 30.58
N VAL A 60 5.38 3.40 29.94
CA VAL A 60 5.48 3.71 28.52
C VAL A 60 6.41 4.90 28.32
N THR A 61 7.37 4.73 27.41
CA THR A 61 8.41 5.72 27.07
C THR A 61 8.41 6.04 25.57
N GLU A 62 9.26 6.96 25.14
CA GLU A 62 9.44 7.31 23.70
C GLU A 62 9.98 6.16 22.82
N ARG A 63 10.40 5.04 23.43
CA ARG A 63 10.92 3.86 22.73
C ARG A 63 9.82 2.87 22.36
N ASP A 64 8.69 2.99 23.02
CA ASP A 64 7.53 2.13 22.84
C ASP A 64 6.66 2.68 21.70
N GLU A 65 5.95 1.81 20.98
CA GLU A 65 5.08 2.19 19.87
C GLU A 65 3.94 3.10 20.38
N GLU A 66 3.30 2.73 21.49
CA GLU A 66 2.27 3.52 22.14
C GLU A 66 2.82 4.89 22.61
N GLY A 67 4.11 4.96 23.01
CA GLY A 67 4.77 6.21 23.35
C GLY A 67 4.91 7.17 22.18
N LEU A 68 5.17 6.65 20.98
CA LEU A 68 5.21 7.45 19.76
C LEU A 68 3.82 7.96 19.35
N GLU A 69 2.79 7.14 19.50
CA GLU A 69 1.40 7.56 19.27
C GLU A 69 0.99 8.68 20.23
N LEU A 70 1.35 8.58 21.53
CA LEU A 70 1.11 9.63 22.51
C LEU A 70 1.80 10.95 22.14
N ILE A 71 3.06 10.89 21.69
CA ILE A 71 3.79 12.06 21.20
C ILE A 71 3.04 12.70 20.03
N ARG A 72 2.57 11.91 19.04
CA ARG A 72 1.81 12.38 17.88
C ARG A 72 0.49 13.01 18.30
N HIS A 73 -0.28 12.34 19.16
CA HIS A 73 -1.56 12.81 19.68
C HIS A 73 -1.40 14.14 20.44
N SER A 74 -0.45 14.20 21.36
CA SER A 74 -0.21 15.42 22.13
C SER A 74 0.36 16.56 21.25
N THR A 75 1.11 16.23 20.18
CA THR A 75 1.58 17.24 19.23
C THR A 75 0.43 17.80 18.38
N ALA A 76 -0.62 17.01 18.10
CA ALA A 76 -1.85 17.53 17.47
C ALA A 76 -2.50 18.63 18.33
N HIS A 77 -2.61 18.41 19.64
CA HIS A 77 -3.12 19.42 20.59
C HIS A 77 -2.18 20.63 20.70
N LEU A 78 -0.86 20.42 20.73
CA LEU A 78 0.13 21.50 20.68
C LEU A 78 -0.06 22.37 19.43
N THR A 79 -0.33 21.74 18.27
CA THR A 79 -0.60 22.46 17.02
C THR A 79 -1.89 23.27 17.13
N ALA A 80 -2.97 22.70 17.68
CA ALA A 80 -4.24 23.38 17.88
C ALA A 80 -4.11 24.62 18.80
N MET A 81 -3.39 24.48 19.91
CA MET A 81 -3.07 25.59 20.81
C MET A 81 -2.33 26.71 20.08
N ALA A 82 -1.24 26.38 19.37
CA ALA A 82 -0.43 27.36 18.64
C ALA A 82 -1.23 28.07 17.54
N VAL A 83 -2.11 27.37 16.83
CA VAL A 83 -3.00 27.94 15.81
C VAL A 83 -3.96 28.92 16.44
N GLN A 84 -4.64 28.58 17.51
CA GLN A 84 -5.61 29.49 18.15
C GLN A 84 -4.96 30.73 18.77
N GLU A 85 -3.75 30.61 19.29
CA GLU A 85 -2.99 31.78 19.78
C GLU A 85 -2.56 32.73 18.66
N LEU A 86 -2.20 32.22 17.50
CA LEU A 86 -1.75 33.02 16.36
C LEU A 86 -2.89 33.56 15.49
N PHE A 87 -4.01 32.86 15.47
CA PHE A 87 -5.17 33.17 14.61
C PHE A 87 -6.46 33.21 15.45
N PRO A 88 -6.73 34.31 16.15
CA PRO A 88 -7.91 34.44 16.99
C PRO A 88 -9.21 34.21 16.20
N GLY A 89 -10.15 33.45 16.81
CA GLY A 89 -11.43 33.11 16.21
C GLY A 89 -11.42 31.83 15.37
N VAL A 90 -10.27 31.17 15.20
CA VAL A 90 -10.20 29.81 14.64
C VAL A 90 -10.81 28.82 15.63
N GLN A 91 -11.72 27.98 15.17
CA GLN A 91 -12.31 26.91 15.96
C GLN A 91 -11.61 25.58 15.71
N VAL A 92 -11.37 24.84 16.76
CA VAL A 92 -10.77 23.51 16.71
C VAL A 92 -11.84 22.44 16.61
N THR A 93 -11.57 21.37 15.83
CA THR A 93 -12.53 20.29 15.63
C THR A 93 -11.97 18.96 16.14
N ILE A 94 -11.28 18.20 15.31
CA ILE A 94 -10.67 16.91 15.66
C ILE A 94 -9.21 16.84 15.21
N GLY A 95 -8.38 16.11 15.95
CA GLY A 95 -6.96 15.94 15.70
C GLY A 95 -6.46 14.51 15.93
N PRO A 96 -6.88 13.51 15.10
CA PRO A 96 -6.46 12.14 15.28
C PRO A 96 -5.01 11.88 14.85
N VAL A 97 -4.44 10.82 15.41
CA VAL A 97 -3.17 10.24 14.96
C VAL A 97 -3.40 9.47 13.67
N ILE A 98 -2.41 9.50 12.79
CA ILE A 98 -2.30 8.70 11.58
C ILE A 98 -0.95 7.96 11.57
N GLU A 99 -0.75 7.00 10.68
CA GLU A 99 0.39 6.07 10.66
C GLU A 99 1.76 6.73 10.94
N ASP A 100 2.12 7.81 10.24
CA ASP A 100 3.41 8.50 10.41
C ASP A 100 3.27 9.94 10.95
N GLY A 101 2.15 10.27 11.62
CA GLY A 101 1.93 11.63 12.10
C GLY A 101 0.55 11.85 12.70
N PHE A 102 0.03 13.03 12.42
CA PHE A 102 -1.29 13.46 12.87
C PHE A 102 -1.86 14.49 11.88
N PHE A 103 -3.12 14.80 12.01
CA PHE A 103 -3.67 16.03 11.47
C PHE A 103 -4.55 16.73 12.50
N TYR A 104 -4.86 17.99 12.25
CA TYR A 104 -5.88 18.71 12.99
C TYR A 104 -6.73 19.55 12.03
N ASP A 105 -8.07 19.51 12.21
CA ASP A 105 -9.02 20.21 11.40
C ASP A 105 -9.47 21.52 12.07
N PHE A 106 -9.47 22.59 11.31
CA PHE A 106 -9.76 23.94 11.76
C PHE A 106 -10.90 24.55 10.95
N ALA A 107 -11.91 25.08 11.64
CA ALA A 107 -12.93 25.93 11.02
C ALA A 107 -12.46 27.39 11.11
N THR A 108 -12.23 28.00 9.97
CA THR A 108 -11.67 29.35 9.89
C THR A 108 -11.99 30.01 8.56
N GLY A 109 -12.14 31.34 8.56
CA GLY A 109 -12.17 32.15 7.34
C GLY A 109 -10.77 32.50 6.78
N HIS A 110 -9.70 32.20 7.53
CA HIS A 110 -8.33 32.37 7.08
C HIS A 110 -7.88 31.16 6.26
N THR A 111 -7.27 31.39 5.10
CA THR A 111 -6.65 30.31 4.31
C THR A 111 -5.19 30.18 4.68
N PHE A 112 -4.83 29.07 5.32
CA PHE A 112 -3.45 28.81 5.72
C PHE A 112 -2.53 28.67 4.50
N ALA A 113 -1.44 29.43 4.52
CA ALA A 113 -0.36 29.38 3.55
C ALA A 113 0.87 28.63 4.11
N PRO A 114 1.85 28.23 3.27
CA PRO A 114 3.08 27.59 3.75
C PRO A 114 3.83 28.42 4.80
N GLU A 115 3.82 29.74 4.69
CA GLU A 115 4.45 30.68 5.62
C GLU A 115 3.77 30.64 7.00
N ASP A 116 2.48 30.35 7.05
CA ASP A 116 1.75 30.19 8.32
C ASP A 116 2.20 28.92 9.05
N LEU A 117 2.51 27.84 8.32
CA LEU A 117 3.04 26.62 8.94
C LEU A 117 4.37 26.90 9.66
N GLU A 118 5.27 27.71 9.08
CA GLU A 118 6.52 28.08 9.72
C GLU A 118 6.29 28.92 10.99
N ARG A 119 5.33 29.84 10.96
CA ARG A 119 4.95 30.64 12.13
C ARG A 119 4.34 29.77 13.23
N ILE A 120 3.49 28.82 12.86
CA ILE A 120 2.88 27.88 13.81
C ILE A 120 3.97 27.00 14.44
N GLU A 121 4.87 26.42 13.65
CA GLU A 121 6.01 25.62 14.16
C GLU A 121 6.88 26.40 15.15
N LYS A 122 7.15 27.68 14.86
CA LYS A 122 7.91 28.54 15.78
C LYS A 122 7.15 28.71 17.11
N ARG A 123 5.84 28.98 17.06
CA ARG A 123 5.04 29.11 18.27
C ARG A 123 4.94 27.80 19.06
N MET A 124 4.76 26.67 18.37
CA MET A 124 4.83 25.35 18.99
C MET A 124 6.16 25.13 19.74
N ALA A 125 7.29 25.50 19.13
CA ALA A 125 8.60 25.38 19.78
C ALA A 125 8.76 26.27 21.03
N GLU A 126 8.15 27.46 21.03
CA GLU A 126 8.09 28.35 22.21
C GLU A 126 7.26 27.67 23.33
N ILE A 127 6.06 27.16 23.03
CA ILE A 127 5.20 26.44 24.00
C ILE A 127 5.92 25.19 24.58
N VAL A 128 6.67 24.45 23.73
CA VAL A 128 7.50 23.33 24.20
C VAL A 128 8.58 23.79 25.18
N SER A 129 9.18 24.95 24.94
CA SER A 129 10.21 25.52 25.84
C SER A 129 9.64 25.98 27.18
N ASP A 130 8.36 26.39 27.22
CA ASP A 130 7.64 26.77 28.43
C ASP A 130 7.34 25.56 29.33
N ASP A 131 7.41 24.32 28.79
CA ASP A 131 7.21 23.04 29.48
C ASP A 131 5.92 22.99 30.31
N LEU A 132 4.80 23.40 29.70
CA LEU A 132 3.50 23.47 30.35
C LEU A 132 2.99 22.08 30.74
N PRO A 133 2.47 21.87 31.98
CA PRO A 133 1.86 20.60 32.35
C PRO A 133 0.61 20.34 31.52
N ILE A 134 0.37 19.06 31.21
CA ILE A 134 -0.84 18.58 30.55
C ILE A 134 -1.66 17.82 31.60
N GLU A 135 -2.82 18.35 31.93
CA GLU A 135 -3.66 17.89 33.04
C GLU A 135 -5.01 17.38 32.52
N ARG A 136 -5.37 16.16 32.89
CA ARG A 136 -6.70 15.58 32.60
C ARG A 136 -7.71 16.07 33.64
N MET A 137 -8.87 16.51 33.15
CA MET A 137 -10.03 16.88 34.00
C MET A 137 -11.28 16.16 33.47
N VAL A 138 -12.08 15.61 34.38
CA VAL A 138 -13.39 15.05 34.05
C VAL A 138 -14.44 16.14 34.27
N MET A 139 -15.34 16.33 33.33
CA MET A 139 -16.41 17.31 33.39
C MET A 139 -17.77 16.64 33.20
N SER A 140 -18.81 17.17 33.89
CA SER A 140 -20.17 16.82 33.51
C SER A 140 -20.49 17.35 32.12
N ARG A 141 -21.38 16.69 31.38
CA ARG A 141 -21.81 17.08 30.04
C ARG A 141 -22.30 18.52 30.00
N GLU A 142 -23.12 18.92 30.97
CA GLU A 142 -23.67 20.27 31.05
C GLU A 142 -22.56 21.33 31.22
N LEU A 143 -21.58 21.03 32.12
CA LEU A 143 -20.44 21.92 32.34
C LEU A 143 -19.57 22.02 31.09
N ALA A 144 -19.28 20.90 30.43
CA ALA A 144 -18.48 20.87 29.21
C ALA A 144 -19.15 21.67 28.07
N ILE A 145 -20.45 21.47 27.83
CA ILE A 145 -21.21 22.23 26.80
C ILE A 145 -21.18 23.74 27.13
N THR A 146 -21.40 24.10 28.41
CA THR A 146 -21.41 25.50 28.80
C THR A 146 -20.03 26.13 28.63
N THR A 147 -18.96 25.42 28.99
CA THR A 147 -17.58 25.88 28.88
C THR A 147 -17.18 26.09 27.40
N PHE A 148 -17.35 25.07 26.56
CA PHE A 148 -16.97 25.19 25.15
C PHE A 148 -17.84 26.19 24.39
N ARG A 149 -19.11 26.34 24.75
CA ARG A 149 -19.98 27.38 24.19
C ARG A 149 -19.51 28.78 24.59
N ALA A 150 -19.08 28.98 25.82
CA ALA A 150 -18.52 30.25 26.29
C ALA A 150 -17.18 30.58 25.61
N MET A 151 -16.41 29.57 25.25
CA MET A 151 -15.16 29.72 24.47
C MET A 151 -15.40 29.98 22.97
N GLY A 152 -16.64 29.82 22.48
CA GLY A 152 -16.96 29.94 21.04
C GLY A 152 -16.67 28.68 20.22
N GLU A 153 -16.38 27.55 20.88
CA GLU A 153 -16.01 26.28 20.24
C GLU A 153 -17.26 25.46 19.86
N HIS A 154 -17.98 25.94 18.83
CA HIS A 154 -19.25 25.33 18.42
C HIS A 154 -19.13 23.88 17.95
N TYR A 155 -18.02 23.53 17.31
CA TYR A 155 -17.79 22.15 16.86
C TYR A 155 -17.58 21.19 18.03
N LYS A 156 -16.90 21.63 19.10
CA LYS A 156 -16.76 20.81 20.33
C LYS A 156 -18.12 20.59 20.99
N VAL A 157 -18.99 21.59 21.02
CA VAL A 157 -20.37 21.43 21.50
C VAL A 157 -21.11 20.38 20.67
N GLN A 158 -21.06 20.45 19.32
CA GLN A 158 -21.68 19.44 18.45
C GLN A 158 -21.12 18.03 18.64
N ILE A 159 -19.83 17.90 18.94
CA ILE A 159 -19.22 16.59 19.26
C ILE A 159 -19.81 16.07 20.56
N ILE A 160 -19.82 16.87 21.63
CA ILE A 160 -20.35 16.48 22.94
C ILE A 160 -21.83 16.07 22.84
N GLU A 161 -22.65 16.85 22.11
CA GLU A 161 -24.08 16.57 21.93
C GLU A 161 -24.35 15.26 21.16
N ALA A 162 -23.38 14.80 20.34
CA ALA A 162 -23.48 13.57 19.57
C ALA A 162 -22.95 12.31 20.31
N LEU A 163 -22.23 12.46 21.40
CA LEU A 163 -21.73 11.34 22.21
C LEU A 163 -22.86 10.68 23.01
N PRO A 164 -22.77 9.37 23.35
CA PRO A 164 -23.72 8.68 24.23
C PRO A 164 -23.88 9.41 25.59
N GLU A 165 -25.07 9.35 26.19
CA GLU A 165 -25.36 10.11 27.43
C GLU A 165 -24.54 9.65 28.63
N ASP A 166 -24.16 8.39 28.69
CA ASP A 166 -23.41 7.73 29.74
C ASP A 166 -21.88 7.82 29.57
N GLU A 167 -21.40 8.43 28.50
CA GLU A 167 -19.96 8.55 28.23
C GLU A 167 -19.31 9.60 29.14
N GLU A 168 -18.22 9.21 29.80
CA GLU A 168 -17.40 10.12 30.61
C GLU A 168 -16.68 11.12 29.73
N LEU A 169 -16.87 12.41 29.99
CA LEU A 169 -16.23 13.48 29.21
C LEU A 169 -14.95 13.94 29.92
N SER A 170 -13.83 13.78 29.24
CA SER A 170 -12.55 14.31 29.70
C SER A 170 -12.08 15.47 28.83
N VAL A 171 -11.40 16.40 29.47
CA VAL A 171 -10.80 17.60 28.90
C VAL A 171 -9.35 17.65 29.34
N TYR A 172 -8.46 17.97 28.41
CA TYR A 172 -7.04 18.13 28.69
C TYR A 172 -6.66 19.61 28.64
N LYS A 173 -6.04 20.08 29.72
CA LYS A 173 -5.60 21.46 29.89
C LYS A 173 -4.08 21.54 29.66
N GLN A 174 -3.64 22.48 28.85
CA GLN A 174 -2.23 22.80 28.59
C GLN A 174 -2.00 24.29 28.93
N GLY A 175 -1.57 24.57 30.15
CA GLY A 175 -1.52 25.95 30.61
C GLY A 175 -2.88 26.67 30.56
N PRO A 176 -3.03 27.76 29.79
CA PRO A 176 -4.31 28.47 29.62
C PRO A 176 -5.26 27.85 28.62
N TRP A 177 -4.79 26.95 27.76
CA TRP A 177 -5.57 26.31 26.69
C TRP A 177 -6.15 24.97 27.13
N MET A 178 -7.30 24.58 26.59
CA MET A 178 -7.92 23.29 26.86
C MET A 178 -8.65 22.74 25.63
N ASP A 179 -8.75 21.41 25.58
CA ASP A 179 -9.50 20.72 24.53
C ASP A 179 -10.22 19.47 25.03
N LEU A 180 -11.36 19.13 24.39
CA LEU A 180 -12.08 17.88 24.60
C LEU A 180 -11.30 16.72 24.01
N CYS A 181 -10.96 15.73 24.83
CA CYS A 181 -10.19 14.58 24.39
C CYS A 181 -10.33 13.39 25.35
N LEU A 182 -10.33 12.17 24.81
CA LEU A 182 -10.32 10.94 25.60
C LEU A 182 -8.95 10.66 26.23
N GLY A 183 -7.88 11.19 25.66
CA GLY A 183 -6.50 10.92 26.10
C GLY A 183 -6.03 9.49 25.83
N PRO A 184 -4.96 9.04 26.51
CA PRO A 184 -4.08 9.84 27.35
C PRO A 184 -3.15 10.78 26.57
N HIS A 185 -2.44 11.64 27.31
CA HIS A 185 -1.43 12.57 26.79
C HIS A 185 -0.09 12.45 27.51
N VAL A 186 0.96 13.02 26.93
CA VAL A 186 2.26 13.14 27.60
C VAL A 186 2.16 14.09 28.81
N PRO A 187 3.06 13.99 29.81
CA PRO A 187 2.95 14.76 31.05
C PRO A 187 3.07 16.28 30.89
N SER A 188 3.83 16.73 29.89
CA SER A 188 4.03 18.17 29.64
C SER A 188 4.38 18.43 28.18
N THR A 189 4.21 19.68 27.73
CA THR A 189 4.57 20.11 26.38
C THR A 189 6.06 19.98 26.12
N GLY A 190 6.93 20.04 27.15
CA GLY A 190 8.38 19.85 27.04
C GLY A 190 8.82 18.46 26.56
N LYS A 191 7.92 17.49 26.50
CA LYS A 191 8.15 16.17 25.89
C LYS A 191 8.05 16.20 24.36
N LEU A 192 7.40 17.20 23.76
CA LEU A 192 7.04 17.29 22.36
C LEU A 192 8.08 18.06 21.51
N LYS A 193 9.35 17.62 21.54
CA LYS A 193 10.49 18.41 20.99
C LYS A 193 10.71 18.25 19.48
N ILE A 194 10.25 17.16 18.89
CA ILE A 194 10.65 16.75 17.54
C ILE A 194 9.41 16.58 16.67
N PHE A 195 9.05 17.60 15.95
CA PHE A 195 7.90 17.65 15.06
C PHE A 195 8.18 18.43 13.78
N LYS A 196 7.30 18.29 12.80
CA LYS A 196 7.28 19.08 11.56
C LYS A 196 5.84 19.18 11.05
N LEU A 197 5.38 20.37 10.71
CA LEU A 197 4.15 20.57 9.96
C LEU A 197 4.42 20.34 8.47
N MET A 198 3.55 19.57 7.81
CA MET A 198 3.85 19.05 6.48
C MET A 198 3.12 19.80 5.36
N LYS A 199 1.80 19.94 5.48
CA LYS A 199 0.95 20.54 4.44
C LYS A 199 -0.41 20.95 4.99
N VAL A 200 -1.10 21.78 4.22
CA VAL A 200 -2.52 22.11 4.41
C VAL A 200 -3.34 21.42 3.32
N ALA A 201 -4.55 20.98 3.66
CA ALA A 201 -5.54 20.46 2.72
C ALA A 201 -6.97 20.87 3.15
N GLY A 202 -7.92 20.85 2.22
CA GLY A 202 -9.34 20.95 2.55
C GLY A 202 -9.86 19.60 3.09
N ALA A 203 -10.79 19.64 4.03
CA ALA A 203 -11.51 18.47 4.53
C ALA A 203 -12.95 18.87 4.86
N TYR A 204 -13.92 18.03 4.51
CA TYR A 204 -15.32 18.28 4.90
C TYR A 204 -15.56 17.83 6.34
N TRP A 205 -16.32 18.63 7.09
CA TRP A 205 -16.73 18.27 8.45
C TRP A 205 -17.42 16.90 8.48
N ARG A 206 -16.94 16.00 9.34
CA ARG A 206 -17.39 14.59 9.46
C ARG A 206 -17.28 13.79 8.15
N GLY A 207 -16.46 14.23 7.19
CA GLY A 207 -16.24 13.52 5.92
C GLY A 207 -17.40 13.63 4.92
N ASP A 208 -18.46 14.38 5.21
CA ASP A 208 -19.61 14.56 4.31
C ASP A 208 -19.41 15.82 3.45
N SER A 209 -19.38 15.64 2.13
CA SER A 209 -19.22 16.73 1.15
C SER A 209 -20.34 17.78 1.16
N LYS A 210 -21.45 17.53 1.87
CA LYS A 210 -22.54 18.47 2.08
C LYS A 210 -22.28 19.42 3.25
N ASN A 211 -21.34 19.09 4.13
CA ASN A 211 -20.97 19.90 5.27
C ASN A 211 -19.91 20.95 4.90
N GLU A 212 -19.63 21.84 5.84
CA GLU A 212 -18.63 22.89 5.69
C GLU A 212 -17.24 22.35 5.40
N MET A 213 -16.50 23.07 4.55
CA MET A 213 -15.10 22.75 4.28
C MET A 213 -14.21 23.36 5.35
N LEU A 214 -13.48 22.51 6.04
CA LEU A 214 -12.47 22.86 7.04
C LEU A 214 -11.08 22.88 6.41
N GLN A 215 -10.13 23.50 7.10
CA GLN A 215 -8.73 23.43 6.74
C GLN A 215 -8.01 22.43 7.65
N ARG A 216 -7.38 21.46 7.02
CA ARG A 216 -6.63 20.38 7.69
C ARG A 216 -5.14 20.66 7.63
N ILE A 217 -4.50 20.77 8.78
CA ILE A 217 -3.03 20.84 8.89
C ILE A 217 -2.51 19.44 9.21
N TYR A 218 -1.66 18.91 8.34
CA TYR A 218 -0.93 17.66 8.58
C TYR A 218 0.40 17.96 9.25
N GLY A 219 0.73 17.15 10.26
CA GLY A 219 2.01 17.19 10.95
C GLY A 219 2.56 15.80 11.21
N THR A 220 3.82 15.75 11.61
CA THR A 220 4.49 14.53 12.06
C THR A 220 5.30 14.81 13.32
N ALA A 221 5.40 13.81 14.21
CA ALA A 221 6.21 13.92 15.42
C ALA A 221 6.94 12.60 15.71
N TRP A 222 8.15 12.71 16.25
CA TRP A 222 9.08 11.59 16.40
C TRP A 222 9.83 11.66 17.74
N ALA A 223 10.26 10.50 18.23
CA ALA A 223 11.03 10.39 19.46
C ALA A 223 12.38 11.16 19.39
N ASN A 224 13.01 11.23 18.23
CA ASN A 224 14.31 11.88 18.05
C ASN A 224 14.52 12.48 16.66
N LYS A 225 15.49 13.39 16.54
CA LYS A 225 15.83 14.08 15.27
C LYS A 225 16.26 13.12 14.16
N LYS A 226 16.90 11.99 14.49
CA LYS A 226 17.37 11.00 13.52
C LYS A 226 16.18 10.32 12.84
N ALA A 227 15.16 9.95 13.61
CA ALA A 227 13.93 9.36 13.10
C ALA A 227 13.15 10.34 12.20
N LEU A 228 12.98 11.60 12.62
CA LEU A 228 12.35 12.62 11.79
C LEU A 228 13.12 12.83 10.47
N LYS A 229 14.46 12.92 10.53
CA LYS A 229 15.29 13.09 9.32
C LYS A 229 15.16 11.88 8.38
N ALA A 230 15.16 10.67 8.91
CA ALA A 230 14.95 9.45 8.12
C ALA A 230 13.59 9.45 7.42
N TYR A 231 12.52 9.85 8.13
CA TYR A 231 11.19 9.99 7.57
C TYR A 231 11.13 11.03 6.43
N LEU A 232 11.67 12.23 6.66
CA LEU A 232 11.68 13.29 5.64
C LEU A 232 12.49 12.88 4.39
N ASN A 233 13.63 12.19 4.58
CA ASN A 233 14.41 11.64 3.47
C ASN A 233 13.59 10.60 2.70
N ARG A 234 12.87 9.71 3.41
CA ARG A 234 11.98 8.71 2.76
C ARG A 234 10.90 9.38 1.91
N LEU A 235 10.29 10.46 2.39
CA LEU A 235 9.31 11.23 1.63
C LEU A 235 9.92 11.88 0.38
N GLN A 236 11.11 12.47 0.49
CA GLN A 236 11.81 13.05 -0.66
C GLN A 236 12.16 11.98 -1.72
N GLU A 237 12.64 10.82 -1.28
CA GLU A 237 12.91 9.70 -2.18
C GLU A 237 11.61 9.19 -2.84
N ALA A 238 10.52 9.10 -2.10
CA ALA A 238 9.21 8.73 -2.65
C ALA A 238 8.74 9.75 -3.72
N GLU A 239 8.93 11.04 -3.47
CA GLU A 239 8.56 12.08 -4.44
C GLU A 239 9.41 12.06 -5.72
N LYS A 240 10.72 11.79 -5.60
CA LYS A 240 11.60 11.62 -6.76
C LYS A 240 11.23 10.41 -7.60
N ARG A 241 10.74 9.35 -6.95
CA ARG A 241 10.37 8.07 -7.57
C ARG A 241 8.93 8.02 -8.08
N ASP A 242 8.16 9.10 -7.91
CA ASP A 242 6.74 9.16 -8.31
C ASP A 242 6.55 8.69 -9.76
N HIS A 243 5.80 7.59 -9.92
CA HIS A 243 5.55 6.95 -11.21
C HIS A 243 4.93 7.89 -12.26
N ARG A 244 4.18 8.92 -11.83
CA ARG A 244 3.57 9.91 -12.73
C ARG A 244 4.64 10.81 -13.35
N LYS A 245 5.64 11.24 -12.54
CA LYS A 245 6.77 12.07 -12.99
C LYS A 245 7.70 11.26 -13.89
N ILE A 246 8.07 10.06 -13.45
CA ILE A 246 8.97 9.17 -14.21
C ILE A 246 8.29 8.67 -15.48
N GLY A 247 7.02 8.26 -15.41
CA GLY A 247 6.24 7.80 -16.55
C GLY A 247 6.15 8.85 -17.66
N LYS A 248 5.90 10.11 -17.29
CA LYS A 248 5.93 11.23 -18.24
C LYS A 248 7.33 11.46 -18.83
N LYS A 249 8.38 11.45 -17.98
CA LYS A 249 9.77 11.67 -18.42
C LYS A 249 10.26 10.59 -19.37
N LEU A 250 9.86 9.33 -19.16
CA LEU A 250 10.25 8.18 -19.98
C LEU A 250 9.26 7.87 -21.11
N ASP A 251 8.21 8.68 -21.27
CA ASP A 251 7.18 8.51 -22.29
C ASP A 251 6.48 7.14 -22.23
N LEU A 252 6.04 6.75 -21.00
CA LEU A 252 5.43 5.43 -20.78
C LEU A 252 3.91 5.44 -20.92
N PHE A 253 3.25 6.46 -20.39
CA PHE A 253 1.79 6.59 -20.39
C PHE A 253 1.35 8.02 -20.08
N HIS A 254 0.07 8.31 -20.34
CA HIS A 254 -0.61 9.49 -19.81
C HIS A 254 -2.05 9.17 -19.41
N MET A 255 -2.66 10.11 -18.72
CA MET A 255 -4.08 10.11 -18.35
C MET A 255 -4.71 11.43 -18.77
N GLN A 256 -5.97 11.42 -19.19
CA GLN A 256 -6.67 12.61 -19.65
C GLN A 256 -8.15 12.62 -19.24
N GLU A 257 -8.80 13.76 -19.38
CA GLU A 257 -10.15 14.00 -18.86
C GLU A 257 -11.24 13.18 -19.57
N GLU A 258 -11.03 12.82 -20.84
CA GLU A 258 -12.01 12.04 -21.61
C GLU A 258 -12.11 10.58 -21.16
N ALA A 259 -11.11 10.09 -20.41
CA ALA A 259 -11.10 8.75 -19.85
C ALA A 259 -10.57 8.78 -18.38
N PRO A 260 -11.34 9.36 -17.44
CA PRO A 260 -10.87 9.57 -16.08
C PRO A 260 -10.63 8.25 -15.36
N GLY A 261 -9.40 8.08 -14.86
CA GLY A 261 -8.98 6.84 -14.20
C GLY A 261 -8.69 5.67 -15.15
N MET A 262 -8.46 5.92 -16.44
CA MET A 262 -8.05 4.92 -17.43
C MET A 262 -6.75 5.34 -18.10
N VAL A 263 -5.89 4.38 -18.41
CA VAL A 263 -4.49 4.62 -18.83
C VAL A 263 -4.36 4.60 -20.34
N PHE A 264 -3.74 5.64 -20.92
CA PHE A 264 -3.26 5.65 -22.29
C PHE A 264 -1.79 5.21 -22.32
N TRP A 265 -1.54 3.98 -22.74
CA TRP A 265 -0.19 3.43 -22.83
C TRP A 265 0.52 3.90 -24.10
N HIS A 266 1.70 4.51 -23.95
CA HIS A 266 2.57 4.85 -25.07
C HIS A 266 3.39 3.63 -25.52
N PRO A 267 4.00 3.65 -26.72
CA PRO A 267 4.73 2.49 -27.22
C PRO A 267 5.80 1.95 -26.26
N ARG A 268 6.47 2.83 -25.52
CA ARG A 268 7.49 2.45 -24.55
C ARG A 268 6.87 1.77 -23.31
N GLY A 269 5.81 2.33 -22.77
CA GLY A 269 5.08 1.73 -21.64
C GLY A 269 4.39 0.43 -22.04
N TRP A 270 3.85 0.38 -23.26
CA TRP A 270 3.24 -0.84 -23.80
C TRP A 270 4.25 -1.97 -24.00
N ASN A 271 5.52 -1.66 -24.27
CA ASN A 271 6.58 -2.67 -24.30
C ASN A 271 6.84 -3.29 -22.92
N VAL A 272 6.82 -2.48 -21.85
CA VAL A 272 6.91 -3.00 -20.47
C VAL A 272 5.70 -3.89 -20.18
N TYR A 273 4.50 -3.41 -20.46
CA TYR A 273 3.25 -4.14 -20.25
C TYR A 273 3.27 -5.52 -20.93
N LYS A 274 3.59 -5.55 -22.25
CA LYS A 274 3.67 -6.81 -22.99
C LYS A 274 4.73 -7.77 -22.46
N SER A 275 5.87 -7.25 -22.02
CA SER A 275 6.93 -8.10 -21.44
C SER A 275 6.47 -8.79 -20.17
N ILE A 276 5.72 -8.08 -19.31
CA ILE A 276 5.14 -8.66 -18.09
C ILE A 276 4.03 -9.66 -18.46
N GLU A 277 3.15 -9.32 -19.39
CA GLU A 277 2.06 -10.20 -19.83
C GLU A 277 2.58 -11.50 -20.43
N GLN A 278 3.58 -11.43 -21.30
CA GLN A 278 4.21 -12.61 -21.90
C GLN A 278 4.91 -13.48 -20.86
N TYR A 279 5.61 -12.86 -19.91
CA TYR A 279 6.23 -13.55 -18.80
C TYR A 279 5.19 -14.30 -17.94
N MET A 280 4.12 -13.61 -17.53
CA MET A 280 3.06 -14.22 -16.73
C MET A 280 2.35 -15.34 -17.46
N ARG A 281 2.11 -15.18 -18.78
CA ARG A 281 1.52 -16.24 -19.64
C ARG A 281 2.39 -17.49 -19.66
N GLN A 282 3.72 -17.33 -19.83
CA GLN A 282 4.65 -18.45 -19.77
C GLN A 282 4.61 -19.12 -18.39
N LYS A 283 4.66 -18.36 -17.33
CA LYS A 283 4.62 -18.87 -15.94
C LYS A 283 3.29 -19.60 -15.63
N GLN A 284 2.18 -19.11 -16.11
CA GLN A 284 0.88 -19.77 -15.97
C GLN A 284 0.85 -21.13 -16.68
N VAL A 285 1.45 -21.24 -17.88
CA VAL A 285 1.58 -22.53 -18.59
C VAL A 285 2.46 -23.51 -17.82
N GLU A 286 3.60 -23.05 -17.27
CA GLU A 286 4.50 -23.86 -16.42
C GLU A 286 3.77 -24.45 -15.19
N HIS A 287 2.78 -23.74 -14.66
CA HIS A 287 1.95 -24.14 -13.52
C HIS A 287 0.58 -24.72 -13.91
N ASN A 288 0.43 -25.19 -15.16
CA ASN A 288 -0.78 -25.87 -15.67
C ASN A 288 -2.08 -25.06 -15.59
N TYR A 289 -2.00 -23.73 -15.75
CA TYR A 289 -3.18 -22.90 -15.92
C TYR A 289 -3.64 -22.90 -17.39
N GLN A 290 -4.96 -22.95 -17.59
CA GLN A 290 -5.60 -22.81 -18.88
C GLN A 290 -6.03 -21.35 -19.05
N GLU A 291 -5.46 -20.65 -20.05
CA GLU A 291 -5.86 -19.27 -20.35
C GLU A 291 -7.22 -19.25 -21.03
N ILE A 292 -8.13 -18.42 -20.54
CA ILE A 292 -9.46 -18.20 -21.08
C ILE A 292 -9.68 -16.71 -21.35
N LYS A 293 -10.77 -16.38 -22.06
CA LYS A 293 -11.22 -15.00 -22.25
C LYS A 293 -12.72 -14.92 -22.12
N THR A 294 -13.19 -13.99 -21.26
CA THR A 294 -14.61 -13.77 -21.00
C THR A 294 -15.07 -12.39 -21.45
N PRO A 295 -16.39 -12.20 -21.73
CA PRO A 295 -16.94 -10.93 -22.16
C PRO A 295 -16.72 -9.81 -21.14
N GLN A 296 -16.58 -8.57 -21.62
CA GLN A 296 -16.46 -7.38 -20.75
C GLN A 296 -17.83 -6.82 -20.34
N LEU A 297 -18.82 -6.91 -21.24
CA LEU A 297 -20.20 -6.50 -20.97
C LEU A 297 -21.04 -7.73 -20.66
N VAL A 298 -21.66 -7.77 -19.50
CA VAL A 298 -22.38 -8.92 -18.98
C VAL A 298 -23.70 -8.45 -18.36
N ASP A 299 -24.76 -9.23 -18.60
CA ASP A 299 -26.09 -8.95 -18.08
C ASP A 299 -26.12 -8.89 -16.54
N MET A 300 -26.89 -7.94 -16.00
CA MET A 300 -26.99 -7.72 -14.55
C MET A 300 -27.48 -8.94 -13.79
N SER A 301 -28.23 -9.85 -14.42
CA SER A 301 -28.71 -11.08 -13.78
C SER A 301 -27.58 -11.99 -13.27
N LEU A 302 -26.42 -12.00 -13.94
CA LEU A 302 -25.26 -12.77 -13.47
C LEU A 302 -24.67 -12.16 -12.19
N TRP A 303 -24.62 -10.84 -12.10
CA TRP A 303 -24.13 -10.10 -10.94
C TRP A 303 -25.07 -10.20 -9.75
N GLN A 304 -26.39 -10.24 -9.99
CA GLN A 304 -27.41 -10.49 -8.97
C GLN A 304 -27.31 -11.93 -8.42
N LYS A 305 -27.24 -12.94 -9.30
CA LYS A 305 -27.10 -14.35 -8.88
C LYS A 305 -25.83 -14.57 -8.05
N SER A 306 -24.73 -14.03 -8.46
CA SER A 306 -23.44 -14.17 -7.74
C SER A 306 -23.35 -13.35 -6.46
N GLY A 307 -24.26 -12.38 -6.23
CA GLY A 307 -24.30 -11.49 -5.07
C GLY A 307 -23.38 -10.26 -5.18
N HIS A 308 -22.76 -10.05 -6.32
CA HIS A 308 -21.91 -8.87 -6.55
C HIS A 308 -22.73 -7.58 -6.64
N ALA A 309 -23.93 -7.63 -7.21
CA ALA A 309 -24.80 -6.47 -7.33
C ALA A 309 -25.16 -5.86 -5.96
N ASP A 310 -25.34 -6.68 -4.93
CA ASP A 310 -25.71 -6.25 -3.58
C ASP A 310 -24.55 -5.56 -2.84
N LYS A 311 -23.30 -5.93 -3.18
CA LYS A 311 -22.09 -5.45 -2.47
C LYS A 311 -21.30 -4.39 -3.24
N PHE A 312 -21.35 -4.41 -4.56
CA PHE A 312 -20.56 -3.55 -5.44
C PHE A 312 -21.44 -2.73 -6.41
N GLY A 313 -22.75 -2.66 -6.19
CA GLY A 313 -23.67 -1.98 -7.10
C GLY A 313 -23.29 -0.53 -7.39
N ASP A 314 -22.87 0.22 -6.38
CA ASP A 314 -22.44 1.61 -6.50
C ASP A 314 -21.10 1.78 -7.25
N ASP A 315 -20.28 0.73 -7.25
CA ASP A 315 -18.97 0.72 -7.91
C ASP A 315 -19.02 0.13 -9.33
N MET A 316 -20.20 -0.23 -9.84
CA MET A 316 -20.36 -0.77 -11.20
C MET A 316 -20.67 0.30 -12.22
N PHE A 317 -20.06 0.20 -13.42
CA PHE A 317 -20.52 0.91 -14.61
C PHE A 317 -21.68 0.15 -15.26
N ILE A 318 -22.89 0.68 -15.08
CA ILE A 318 -24.13 0.08 -15.59
C ILE A 318 -24.55 0.79 -16.88
N LEU A 319 -24.90 0.02 -17.89
CA LEU A 319 -25.33 0.45 -19.22
C LEU A 319 -26.72 -0.09 -19.51
N LYS A 320 -27.54 0.69 -20.21
CA LYS A 320 -28.81 0.25 -20.75
C LYS A 320 -28.68 0.11 -22.27
N ALA A 321 -28.88 -1.08 -22.78
CA ALA A 321 -28.86 -1.37 -24.19
C ALA A 321 -30.07 -2.22 -24.55
N GLU A 322 -30.89 -1.72 -25.50
CA GLU A 322 -32.18 -2.29 -25.81
C GLU A 322 -33.03 -2.32 -24.51
N ASP A 323 -33.66 -3.46 -24.18
CA ASP A 323 -34.44 -3.66 -22.96
C ASP A 323 -33.64 -4.36 -21.82
N ARG A 324 -32.31 -4.29 -21.86
CA ARG A 324 -31.41 -4.98 -20.91
C ARG A 324 -30.54 -3.99 -20.15
N GLU A 325 -30.28 -4.33 -18.90
CA GLU A 325 -29.23 -3.71 -18.10
C GLU A 325 -27.97 -4.60 -18.16
N LEU A 326 -26.86 -4.01 -18.60
CA LEU A 326 -25.57 -4.66 -18.69
C LEU A 326 -24.60 -3.93 -17.74
N ALA A 327 -23.66 -4.65 -17.15
CA ALA A 327 -22.54 -4.03 -16.45
C ALA A 327 -21.23 -4.30 -17.18
N VAL A 328 -20.34 -3.30 -17.17
CA VAL A 328 -18.94 -3.54 -17.48
C VAL A 328 -18.37 -4.34 -16.31
N LYS A 329 -17.83 -5.53 -16.55
CA LYS A 329 -17.46 -6.45 -15.46
C LYS A 329 -16.49 -5.81 -14.45
N PRO A 330 -16.84 -5.81 -13.14
CA PRO A 330 -15.96 -5.33 -12.07
C PRO A 330 -14.98 -6.42 -11.60
N MET A 331 -15.27 -7.69 -11.92
CA MET A 331 -14.52 -8.89 -11.54
C MET A 331 -14.68 -9.98 -12.61
N ASN A 332 -13.81 -11.00 -12.59
CA ASN A 332 -13.85 -12.09 -13.57
C ASN A 332 -14.56 -13.35 -13.03
N CYS A 333 -14.65 -13.51 -11.72
CA CYS A 333 -15.05 -14.74 -11.06
C CYS A 333 -16.39 -15.33 -11.53
N PRO A 334 -17.54 -14.60 -11.64
CA PRO A 334 -18.77 -15.20 -12.12
C PRO A 334 -18.69 -15.72 -13.56
N CYS A 335 -17.89 -15.03 -14.41
CA CYS A 335 -17.68 -15.44 -15.79
C CYS A 335 -16.87 -16.75 -15.88
N HIS A 336 -15.88 -16.94 -15.02
CA HIS A 336 -15.09 -18.18 -14.95
C HIS A 336 -15.96 -19.36 -14.52
N VAL A 337 -16.90 -19.17 -13.59
CA VAL A 337 -17.87 -20.19 -13.24
C VAL A 337 -18.75 -20.58 -14.44
N GLN A 338 -19.14 -19.60 -15.29
CA GLN A 338 -19.89 -19.91 -16.51
C GLN A 338 -19.06 -20.74 -17.51
N VAL A 339 -17.75 -20.53 -17.57
CA VAL A 339 -16.84 -21.38 -18.38
C VAL A 339 -16.74 -22.79 -17.78
N PHE A 340 -16.59 -22.89 -16.46
CA PHE A 340 -16.58 -24.18 -15.74
C PHE A 340 -17.85 -24.99 -16.02
N ASN A 341 -19.02 -24.35 -16.05
CA ASN A 341 -20.32 -24.97 -16.28
C ASN A 341 -20.51 -25.52 -17.71
N GLN A 342 -19.60 -25.22 -18.63
CA GLN A 342 -19.66 -25.78 -19.98
C GLN A 342 -19.17 -27.23 -19.98
N GLY A 343 -20.12 -28.17 -20.13
CA GLY A 343 -19.88 -29.61 -20.08
C GLY A 343 -19.72 -30.16 -18.66
N LEU A 344 -19.99 -31.47 -18.54
CA LEU A 344 -19.90 -32.18 -17.26
C LEU A 344 -18.44 -32.37 -16.86
N LYS A 345 -18.11 -32.01 -15.63
CA LYS A 345 -16.80 -32.22 -15.02
C LYS A 345 -16.84 -33.40 -14.06
N SER A 346 -15.73 -34.12 -13.93
CA SER A 346 -15.58 -35.19 -12.93
C SER A 346 -14.48 -34.82 -11.92
N TYR A 347 -14.40 -35.50 -10.79
CA TYR A 347 -13.34 -35.33 -9.80
C TYR A 347 -11.93 -35.50 -10.40
N ARG A 348 -11.79 -36.23 -11.53
CA ARG A 348 -10.52 -36.42 -12.24
C ARG A 348 -10.07 -35.21 -13.04
N ASP A 349 -11.00 -34.28 -13.33
CA ASP A 349 -10.73 -33.02 -14.02
C ASP A 349 -10.27 -31.93 -13.04
N LEU A 350 -10.34 -32.22 -11.72
CA LEU A 350 -9.96 -31.29 -10.65
C LEU A 350 -8.56 -31.64 -10.08
N PRO A 351 -7.74 -30.64 -9.72
CA PRO A 351 -8.03 -29.21 -9.77
C PRO A 351 -8.03 -28.66 -11.19
N LEU A 352 -9.01 -27.83 -11.53
CA LEU A 352 -9.09 -27.12 -12.82
C LEU A 352 -8.70 -25.65 -12.60
N ARG A 353 -7.59 -25.23 -13.22
CA ARG A 353 -7.02 -23.88 -13.06
C ARG A 353 -7.31 -23.05 -14.30
N LEU A 354 -8.24 -22.09 -14.21
CA LEU A 354 -8.60 -21.15 -15.29
C LEU A 354 -7.99 -19.79 -15.01
N ALA A 355 -7.24 -19.23 -15.96
CA ALA A 355 -6.60 -17.91 -15.84
C ALA A 355 -7.07 -16.97 -16.93
N GLU A 356 -7.17 -15.68 -16.60
CA GLU A 356 -7.51 -14.63 -17.55
C GLU A 356 -6.72 -13.34 -17.24
N PHE A 357 -6.13 -12.73 -18.28
CA PHE A 357 -5.80 -11.31 -18.21
C PHE A 357 -7.09 -10.53 -18.44
N GLY A 358 -7.82 -10.37 -17.34
CA GLY A 358 -9.20 -9.87 -17.34
C GLY A 358 -9.27 -8.37 -17.19
N SER A 359 -9.82 -7.66 -18.19
CA SER A 359 -10.11 -6.25 -18.09
C SER A 359 -11.31 -6.03 -17.19
N CYS A 360 -11.11 -5.36 -16.06
CA CYS A 360 -12.14 -5.02 -15.08
C CYS A 360 -12.28 -3.51 -14.95
N HIS A 361 -13.49 -3.05 -14.59
CA HIS A 361 -13.77 -1.64 -14.40
C HIS A 361 -14.55 -1.43 -13.10
N ARG A 362 -14.10 -0.46 -12.28
CA ARG A 362 -14.76 -0.06 -11.04
C ARG A 362 -14.93 1.45 -11.02
N ASN A 363 -16.10 1.93 -10.66
CA ASN A 363 -16.41 3.35 -10.59
C ASN A 363 -15.85 3.98 -9.30
N GLU A 364 -14.54 3.90 -9.15
CA GLU A 364 -13.82 4.51 -8.02
C GLU A 364 -14.10 6.00 -7.93
N PRO A 365 -14.30 6.56 -6.72
CA PRO A 365 -14.48 8.01 -6.54
C PRO A 365 -13.28 8.78 -7.10
N SER A 366 -13.52 9.91 -7.76
CA SER A 366 -12.45 10.72 -8.39
C SER A 366 -11.36 11.16 -7.41
N GLY A 367 -11.71 11.43 -6.15
CA GLY A 367 -10.75 11.80 -5.10
C GLY A 367 -9.83 10.68 -4.64
N SER A 368 -10.14 9.42 -4.96
CA SER A 368 -9.31 8.26 -4.61
C SER A 368 -8.32 7.87 -5.70
N LEU A 369 -8.45 8.44 -6.91
CA LEU A 369 -7.59 8.08 -8.04
C LEU A 369 -6.14 8.57 -7.82
N HIS A 370 -5.17 7.72 -8.17
CA HIS A 370 -3.75 8.04 -7.97
C HIS A 370 -2.87 7.48 -9.10
N GLY A 371 -2.67 8.26 -10.17
CA GLY A 371 -1.91 7.84 -11.35
C GLY A 371 -2.36 6.46 -11.85
N ILE A 372 -1.42 5.54 -12.07
CA ILE A 372 -1.74 4.15 -12.44
C ILE A 372 -1.82 3.20 -11.23
N MET A 373 -1.61 3.70 -9.99
CA MET A 373 -1.71 2.91 -8.77
C MET A 373 -3.16 2.62 -8.35
N ARG A 374 -4.07 3.57 -8.61
CA ARG A 374 -5.51 3.41 -8.36
C ARG A 374 -6.30 4.03 -9.51
N VAL A 375 -6.91 3.17 -10.30
CA VAL A 375 -7.56 3.46 -11.58
C VAL A 375 -8.98 2.91 -11.61
N ARG A 376 -9.76 3.32 -12.60
CA ARG A 376 -11.12 2.79 -12.85
C ARG A 376 -11.13 1.63 -13.83
N GLY A 377 -10.21 1.63 -14.81
CA GLY A 377 -10.04 0.55 -15.76
C GLY A 377 -8.67 -0.11 -15.61
N PHE A 378 -8.64 -1.41 -15.37
CA PHE A 378 -7.41 -2.16 -15.10
C PHE A 378 -7.51 -3.60 -15.61
N VAL A 379 -6.34 -4.23 -15.76
CA VAL A 379 -6.24 -5.65 -16.12
C VAL A 379 -5.65 -6.43 -14.95
N GLN A 380 -6.33 -7.51 -14.54
CA GLN A 380 -5.84 -8.42 -13.50
C GLN A 380 -5.19 -9.66 -14.14
N ASP A 381 -4.16 -10.19 -13.48
CA ASP A 381 -3.63 -11.54 -13.70
C ASP A 381 -4.45 -12.59 -12.94
N ASP A 382 -5.74 -12.54 -13.15
CA ASP A 382 -6.74 -13.25 -12.36
C ASP A 382 -6.80 -14.73 -12.73
N ALA A 383 -7.00 -15.59 -11.73
CA ALA A 383 -7.31 -16.98 -11.99
C ALA A 383 -8.18 -17.58 -10.89
N HIS A 384 -8.91 -18.62 -11.29
CA HIS A 384 -9.80 -19.35 -10.41
C HIS A 384 -9.49 -20.84 -10.50
N ILE A 385 -9.27 -21.46 -9.34
CA ILE A 385 -8.96 -22.88 -9.22
C ILE A 385 -10.21 -23.56 -8.66
N PHE A 386 -10.83 -24.42 -9.47
CA PHE A 386 -11.92 -25.27 -9.01
C PHE A 386 -11.35 -26.58 -8.51
N CYS A 387 -11.60 -26.90 -7.25
CA CYS A 387 -11.00 -28.05 -6.58
C CYS A 387 -11.95 -28.72 -5.58
N THR A 388 -11.55 -29.87 -5.07
CA THR A 388 -12.20 -30.52 -3.91
C THR A 388 -11.66 -29.95 -2.60
N GLU A 389 -12.35 -30.12 -1.46
CA GLU A 389 -11.87 -29.66 -0.15
C GLU A 389 -10.44 -30.18 0.19
N PRO A 390 -10.11 -31.48 -0.02
CA PRO A 390 -8.74 -31.97 0.25
C PRO A 390 -7.65 -31.34 -0.62
N GLN A 391 -8.01 -30.74 -1.77
CA GLN A 391 -7.06 -30.10 -2.67
C GLN A 391 -6.75 -28.64 -2.29
N ILE A 392 -7.50 -28.03 -1.35
CA ILE A 392 -7.31 -26.60 -0.98
C ILE A 392 -5.88 -26.35 -0.52
N GLN A 393 -5.40 -27.05 0.51
CA GLN A 393 -4.08 -26.80 1.09
C GLN A 393 -2.93 -27.05 0.10
N PRO A 394 -2.89 -28.14 -0.68
CA PRO A 394 -1.88 -28.31 -1.74
C PRO A 394 -1.88 -27.19 -2.78
N GLU A 395 -3.06 -26.75 -3.24
CA GLU A 395 -3.19 -25.70 -4.25
C GLU A 395 -2.71 -24.34 -3.71
N VAL A 396 -3.07 -24.01 -2.47
CA VAL A 396 -2.58 -22.79 -1.80
C VAL A 396 -1.06 -22.83 -1.63
N SER A 397 -0.52 -23.99 -1.23
CA SER A 397 0.92 -24.16 -1.05
C SER A 397 1.70 -24.00 -2.37
N GLU A 398 1.21 -24.58 -3.47
CA GLU A 398 1.80 -24.41 -4.80
C GLU A 398 1.69 -22.95 -5.29
N PHE A 399 0.57 -22.29 -5.03
CA PHE A 399 0.40 -20.89 -5.37
C PHE A 399 1.42 -19.99 -4.63
N ILE A 400 1.71 -20.25 -3.36
CA ILE A 400 2.72 -19.51 -2.60
C ILE A 400 4.10 -19.64 -3.26
N ASP A 401 4.49 -20.85 -3.67
CA ASP A 401 5.77 -21.07 -4.38
C ASP A 401 5.81 -20.33 -5.72
N PHE A 402 4.73 -20.40 -6.47
CA PHE A 402 4.58 -19.70 -7.74
C PHE A 402 4.72 -18.18 -7.57
N LEU A 403 4.03 -17.61 -6.59
CA LEU A 403 4.07 -16.18 -6.27
C LEU A 403 5.51 -15.74 -5.88
N HIS A 404 6.20 -16.53 -5.04
CA HIS A 404 7.57 -16.24 -4.64
C HIS A 404 8.54 -16.24 -5.83
N ASP A 405 8.42 -17.19 -6.74
CA ASP A 405 9.28 -17.26 -7.93
C ASP A 405 9.06 -16.03 -8.83
N VAL A 406 7.79 -15.64 -9.03
CA VAL A 406 7.45 -14.41 -9.77
C VAL A 406 8.05 -13.17 -9.12
N TYR A 407 7.85 -12.98 -7.81
CA TYR A 407 8.33 -11.78 -7.13
C TYR A 407 9.86 -11.67 -7.14
N LYS A 408 10.59 -12.81 -7.01
CA LYS A 408 12.05 -12.85 -7.18
C LYS A 408 12.48 -12.41 -8.57
N ASP A 409 11.80 -12.86 -9.63
CA ASP A 409 12.10 -12.48 -11.01
C ASP A 409 11.91 -10.98 -11.26
N PHE A 410 11.01 -10.33 -10.50
CA PHE A 410 10.83 -8.89 -10.51
C PHE A 410 11.71 -8.12 -9.50
N GLY A 411 12.61 -8.81 -8.78
CA GLY A 411 13.58 -8.20 -7.86
C GLY A 411 13.06 -7.93 -6.45
N PHE A 412 11.91 -8.49 -6.07
CA PHE A 412 11.36 -8.36 -4.72
C PHE A 412 11.73 -9.58 -3.87
N THR A 413 12.33 -9.33 -2.70
CA THR A 413 12.80 -10.37 -1.79
C THR A 413 12.07 -10.40 -0.45
N GLU A 414 11.43 -9.28 -0.06
CA GLU A 414 10.68 -9.16 1.18
C GLU A 414 9.17 -9.20 0.90
N VAL A 415 8.50 -10.24 1.41
CA VAL A 415 7.05 -10.43 1.31
C VAL A 415 6.48 -10.52 2.71
N ILE A 416 5.41 -9.78 2.97
CA ILE A 416 4.64 -9.80 4.22
C ILE A 416 3.37 -10.60 3.96
N TYR A 417 3.06 -11.54 4.86
CA TYR A 417 1.93 -12.46 4.77
C TYR A 417 0.91 -12.11 5.84
N ARG A 418 -0.35 -11.96 5.44
CA ARG A 418 -1.46 -11.69 6.35
C ARG A 418 -2.62 -12.62 6.06
N LEU A 419 -3.18 -13.23 7.08
CA LEU A 419 -4.39 -14.06 6.98
C LEU A 419 -5.58 -13.24 7.49
N SER A 420 -6.47 -12.85 6.57
CA SER A 420 -7.70 -12.13 6.87
C SER A 420 -8.84 -13.11 7.08
N THR A 421 -9.45 -13.10 8.26
CA THR A 421 -10.50 -14.04 8.67
C THR A 421 -11.90 -13.45 8.51
N ARG A 422 -12.91 -14.22 8.90
CA ARG A 422 -14.34 -13.94 8.71
C ARG A 422 -14.78 -12.57 9.22
N PRO A 423 -15.46 -11.76 8.38
CA PRO A 423 -16.12 -10.52 8.81
C PRO A 423 -17.47 -10.82 9.49
N GLU A 424 -18.05 -9.82 10.16
CA GLU A 424 -19.39 -9.94 10.77
C GLU A 424 -20.46 -10.29 9.74
N GLN A 425 -20.46 -9.56 8.60
CA GLN A 425 -21.39 -9.81 7.50
C GLN A 425 -20.76 -10.74 6.46
N ARG A 426 -21.15 -12.00 6.49
CA ARG A 426 -20.62 -13.06 5.62
C ARG A 426 -21.68 -14.00 5.12
N VAL A 427 -21.35 -14.78 4.10
CA VAL A 427 -22.14 -15.89 3.58
C VAL A 427 -21.42 -17.21 3.88
N GLY A 428 -22.17 -18.32 3.92
CA GLY A 428 -21.64 -19.65 4.25
C GLY A 428 -21.86 -20.05 5.72
N SER A 429 -21.57 -21.32 6.03
CA SER A 429 -21.68 -21.87 7.39
C SER A 429 -20.41 -21.61 8.20
N GLU A 430 -20.51 -21.61 9.53
CA GLU A 430 -19.35 -21.52 10.42
C GLU A 430 -18.35 -22.65 10.16
N GLU A 431 -18.83 -23.87 9.91
CA GLU A 431 -17.98 -25.02 9.58
C GLU A 431 -17.16 -24.79 8.31
N SER A 432 -17.76 -24.19 7.26
CA SER A 432 -17.05 -23.87 6.02
C SER A 432 -15.95 -22.83 6.27
N TRP A 433 -16.23 -21.82 7.10
CA TRP A 433 -15.26 -20.81 7.48
C TRP A 433 -14.10 -21.39 8.30
N ASP A 434 -14.42 -22.25 9.30
CA ASP A 434 -13.39 -22.91 10.11
C ASP A 434 -12.44 -23.76 9.24
N LYS A 435 -12.98 -24.52 8.28
CA LYS A 435 -12.19 -25.31 7.34
C LYS A 435 -11.31 -24.43 6.44
N ALA A 436 -11.88 -23.36 5.91
CA ALA A 436 -11.15 -22.47 5.00
C ALA A 436 -10.02 -21.73 5.71
N GLU A 437 -10.30 -21.12 6.87
CA GLU A 437 -9.28 -20.41 7.67
C GLU A 437 -8.17 -21.36 8.09
N LYS A 438 -8.52 -22.56 8.55
CA LYS A 438 -7.53 -23.59 8.91
C LYS A 438 -6.67 -24.00 7.72
N ALA A 439 -7.26 -24.24 6.55
CA ALA A 439 -6.52 -24.67 5.36
C ALA A 439 -5.50 -23.61 4.90
N LEU A 440 -5.86 -22.31 5.00
CA LEU A 440 -4.96 -21.21 4.69
C LEU A 440 -3.85 -21.07 5.72
N ALA A 441 -4.15 -21.20 7.02
CA ALA A 441 -3.15 -21.18 8.09
C ALA A 441 -2.17 -22.36 7.96
N ASP A 442 -2.69 -23.59 7.79
CA ASP A 442 -1.88 -24.80 7.62
C ASP A 442 -0.93 -24.69 6.40
N ALA A 443 -1.37 -24.02 5.32
CA ALA A 443 -0.52 -23.79 4.15
C ALA A 443 0.66 -22.84 4.47
N LEU A 444 0.41 -21.73 5.18
CA LEU A 444 1.46 -20.80 5.61
C LEU A 444 2.42 -21.46 6.60
N ASP A 445 1.89 -22.20 7.59
CA ASP A 445 2.69 -22.88 8.61
C ASP A 445 3.57 -23.99 8.01
N SER A 446 3.05 -24.75 7.03
CA SER A 446 3.79 -25.79 6.32
C SER A 446 5.01 -25.25 5.55
N LYS A 447 4.98 -23.97 5.18
CA LYS A 447 6.10 -23.25 4.54
C LYS A 447 7.04 -22.57 5.54
N GLY A 448 6.71 -22.57 6.84
CA GLY A 448 7.49 -21.88 7.87
C GLY A 448 7.52 -20.36 7.68
N LEU A 449 6.48 -19.78 7.07
CA LEU A 449 6.40 -18.36 6.79
C LEU A 449 5.90 -17.59 8.02
N PRO A 450 6.50 -16.45 8.39
CA PRO A 450 5.97 -15.58 9.42
C PRO A 450 4.75 -14.85 8.87
N TRP A 451 3.61 -14.99 9.51
CA TRP A 451 2.37 -14.33 9.08
C TRP A 451 1.62 -13.67 10.24
N GLU A 452 0.81 -12.67 9.92
CA GLU A 452 -0.02 -11.91 10.85
C GLU A 452 -1.49 -12.26 10.63
N LEU A 453 -2.25 -12.35 11.72
CA LEU A 453 -3.70 -12.51 11.68
C LEU A 453 -4.38 -11.14 11.59
N LEU A 454 -5.30 -10.98 10.62
CA LEU A 454 -6.18 -9.82 10.50
C LEU A 454 -7.64 -10.24 10.72
N PRO A 455 -8.14 -10.19 11.97
CA PRO A 455 -9.51 -10.60 12.26
C PRO A 455 -10.54 -9.69 11.60
N GLY A 456 -11.53 -10.27 10.93
CA GLY A 456 -12.65 -9.52 10.34
C GLY A 456 -12.39 -8.91 8.96
N GLU A 457 -11.16 -9.01 8.41
CA GLU A 457 -10.77 -8.38 7.14
C GLU A 457 -10.95 -9.30 5.91
N GLY A 458 -11.51 -10.48 6.09
CA GLY A 458 -11.81 -11.41 5.00
C GLY A 458 -12.88 -10.88 4.06
N ALA A 459 -12.97 -11.45 2.86
CA ALA A 459 -14.07 -11.16 1.95
C ALA A 459 -15.39 -11.75 2.51
N PHE A 460 -16.54 -11.19 2.10
CA PHE A 460 -17.84 -11.68 2.58
C PHE A 460 -18.11 -13.16 2.23
N TYR A 461 -17.42 -13.72 1.26
CA TYR A 461 -17.57 -15.08 0.76
C TYR A 461 -16.44 -16.04 1.18
N GLY A 462 -15.35 -15.54 1.77
CA GLY A 462 -14.27 -16.39 2.25
C GLY A 462 -13.05 -15.68 2.81
N PRO A 463 -12.24 -16.40 3.61
CA PRO A 463 -10.98 -15.89 4.14
C PRO A 463 -9.94 -15.78 3.02
N LYS A 464 -8.92 -14.94 3.24
CA LYS A 464 -7.87 -14.71 2.25
C LYS A 464 -6.48 -14.62 2.89
N ILE A 465 -5.46 -15.05 2.14
CA ILE A 465 -4.08 -14.66 2.40
C ILE A 465 -3.77 -13.44 1.53
N GLU A 466 -3.23 -12.39 2.13
CA GLU A 466 -2.73 -11.21 1.47
C GLU A 466 -1.20 -11.24 1.43
N PHE A 467 -0.65 -10.96 0.24
CA PHE A 467 0.79 -10.88 0.02
C PHE A 467 1.15 -9.44 -0.28
N SER A 468 1.94 -8.84 0.60
CA SER A 468 2.39 -7.46 0.44
C SER A 468 3.88 -7.41 0.17
N LEU A 469 4.26 -6.60 -0.81
CA LEU A 469 5.66 -6.36 -1.16
C LEU A 469 6.17 -5.12 -0.43
N LYS A 470 7.42 -5.19 0.01
CA LYS A 470 8.14 -4.03 0.49
C LYS A 470 9.08 -3.52 -0.59
N ASP A 471 8.94 -2.26 -0.97
CA ASP A 471 9.78 -1.66 -2.00
C ASP A 471 11.15 -1.19 -1.45
N CYS A 472 12.02 -0.72 -2.34
CA CYS A 472 13.39 -0.31 -2.01
C CYS A 472 13.51 0.88 -1.03
N ILE A 473 12.40 1.58 -0.74
CA ILE A 473 12.33 2.67 0.26
C ILE A 473 11.46 2.30 1.47
N GLY A 474 11.07 1.02 1.59
CA GLY A 474 10.36 0.48 2.73
C GLY A 474 8.84 0.65 2.72
N ARG A 475 8.22 1.10 1.60
CA ARG A 475 6.75 1.16 1.51
C ARG A 475 6.17 -0.23 1.27
N VAL A 476 5.05 -0.52 1.89
CA VAL A 476 4.33 -1.79 1.78
C VAL A 476 3.20 -1.67 0.76
N TRP A 477 3.16 -2.59 -0.22
CA TRP A 477 2.19 -2.65 -1.29
C TRP A 477 1.47 -3.99 -1.29
N GLN A 478 0.20 -4.00 -0.95
CA GLN A 478 -0.63 -5.20 -1.07
C GLN A 478 -0.90 -5.47 -2.56
N LEU A 479 -0.54 -6.66 -3.04
CA LEU A 479 -0.66 -7.08 -4.44
C LEU A 479 -1.30 -8.45 -4.56
N GLY A 480 -0.56 -9.50 -4.21
CA GLY A 480 -1.02 -10.87 -4.33
C GLY A 480 -2.12 -11.22 -3.33
N THR A 481 -3.04 -12.06 -3.75
CA THR A 481 -4.08 -12.62 -2.89
C THR A 481 -4.40 -14.05 -3.31
N ILE A 482 -4.78 -14.88 -2.33
CA ILE A 482 -5.52 -16.12 -2.55
C ILE A 482 -6.66 -16.22 -1.55
N GLN A 483 -7.86 -16.53 -2.04
CA GLN A 483 -9.10 -16.55 -1.25
C GLN A 483 -9.83 -17.86 -1.47
N VAL A 484 -10.42 -18.43 -0.42
CA VAL A 484 -11.20 -19.66 -0.48
C VAL A 484 -12.67 -19.30 -0.53
N ASP A 485 -13.41 -19.82 -1.49
CA ASP A 485 -14.85 -19.58 -1.69
C ASP A 485 -15.62 -20.90 -1.79
N PHE A 486 -16.47 -21.16 -0.81
CA PHE A 486 -17.41 -22.29 -0.80
C PHE A 486 -18.81 -21.92 -1.33
N SER A 487 -19.06 -20.66 -1.63
CA SER A 487 -20.40 -20.12 -1.87
C SER A 487 -20.71 -19.90 -3.36
N MET A 488 -19.85 -19.16 -4.07
CA MET A 488 -20.14 -18.69 -5.42
C MET A 488 -20.37 -19.83 -6.44
N PRO A 489 -19.58 -20.92 -6.43
CA PRO A 489 -19.84 -22.02 -7.35
C PRO A 489 -21.26 -22.58 -7.21
N GLY A 490 -21.73 -22.79 -5.99
CA GLY A 490 -23.09 -23.26 -5.72
C GLY A 490 -24.19 -22.28 -6.11
N ARG A 491 -23.99 -20.97 -5.89
CA ARG A 491 -24.92 -19.91 -6.31
C ARG A 491 -25.08 -19.82 -7.83
N LEU A 492 -24.08 -20.23 -8.58
CA LEU A 492 -24.05 -20.24 -10.05
C LEU A 492 -24.21 -21.66 -10.63
N ASP A 493 -24.73 -22.60 -9.85
CA ASP A 493 -25.07 -23.97 -10.25
C ASP A 493 -23.86 -24.81 -10.74
N ALA A 494 -22.64 -24.49 -10.29
CA ALA A 494 -21.44 -25.27 -10.63
C ALA A 494 -21.44 -26.62 -9.91
N GLN A 495 -21.25 -27.72 -10.66
CA GLN A 495 -21.23 -29.08 -10.13
C GLN A 495 -20.16 -29.92 -10.85
N TYR A 496 -19.62 -30.89 -10.13
CA TYR A 496 -18.81 -31.98 -10.69
C TYR A 496 -19.33 -33.35 -10.20
N VAL A 497 -18.97 -34.41 -10.90
CA VAL A 497 -19.28 -35.78 -10.49
C VAL A 497 -18.14 -36.29 -9.60
N ALA A 498 -18.45 -36.62 -8.35
CA ALA A 498 -17.51 -37.16 -7.40
C ALA A 498 -17.21 -38.65 -7.69
N GLU A 499 -16.28 -39.25 -6.98
CA GLU A 499 -15.83 -40.63 -7.17
C GLU A 499 -16.97 -41.64 -6.94
N ASP A 500 -17.88 -41.32 -6.02
CA ASP A 500 -19.07 -42.13 -5.72
C ASP A 500 -20.23 -41.96 -6.73
N GLY A 501 -20.02 -41.15 -7.77
CA GLY A 501 -21.02 -40.83 -8.79
C GLY A 501 -22.04 -39.75 -8.40
N THR A 502 -21.95 -39.18 -7.20
CA THR A 502 -22.81 -38.07 -6.76
C THR A 502 -22.39 -36.76 -7.39
N ARG A 503 -23.29 -35.79 -7.47
CA ARG A 503 -22.98 -34.42 -7.88
C ARG A 503 -22.65 -33.58 -6.67
N GLN A 504 -21.49 -32.93 -6.71
CA GLN A 504 -20.99 -32.05 -5.65
C GLN A 504 -20.62 -30.68 -6.19
N VAL A 505 -20.69 -29.65 -5.33
CA VAL A 505 -20.26 -28.30 -5.63
C VAL A 505 -18.75 -28.23 -5.40
N PRO A 506 -17.95 -27.72 -6.36
CA PRO A 506 -16.52 -27.54 -6.14
C PRO A 506 -16.26 -26.38 -5.20
N VAL A 507 -15.11 -26.42 -4.52
CA VAL A 507 -14.52 -25.23 -3.88
C VAL A 507 -13.84 -24.40 -4.97
N MET A 508 -13.88 -23.08 -4.84
CA MET A 508 -13.22 -22.16 -5.75
C MET A 508 -12.18 -21.34 -5.01
N LEU A 509 -10.95 -21.33 -5.52
CA LEU A 509 -9.89 -20.45 -5.02
C LEU A 509 -9.73 -19.31 -6.01
N HIS A 510 -9.87 -18.07 -5.53
CA HIS A 510 -9.58 -16.86 -6.29
C HIS A 510 -8.13 -16.48 -6.04
N ARG A 511 -7.35 -16.20 -7.09
CA ARG A 511 -5.97 -15.77 -6.90
C ARG A 511 -5.53 -14.71 -7.91
N ALA A 512 -4.70 -13.78 -7.46
CA ALA A 512 -3.92 -12.88 -8.28
C ALA A 512 -2.50 -12.78 -7.70
N ILE A 513 -1.48 -12.62 -8.54
CA ILE A 513 -0.08 -12.43 -8.13
C ILE A 513 0.30 -10.96 -8.23
N LEU A 514 0.05 -10.33 -9.37
CA LEU A 514 0.36 -8.93 -9.62
C LEU A 514 -0.72 -7.98 -9.08
N GLY A 515 -1.92 -8.49 -8.87
CA GLY A 515 -3.12 -7.72 -8.53
C GLY A 515 -3.69 -7.04 -9.78
N SER A 516 -3.17 -5.87 -10.18
CA SER A 516 -3.42 -5.31 -11.51
C SER A 516 -2.12 -4.94 -12.20
N PHE A 517 -2.10 -5.02 -13.53
CA PHE A 517 -0.93 -4.62 -14.33
C PHE A 517 -0.57 -3.17 -14.11
N GLU A 518 -1.55 -2.28 -14.07
CA GLU A 518 -1.38 -0.84 -13.89
C GLU A 518 -0.69 -0.55 -12.56
N ARG A 519 -1.22 -1.08 -11.46
CA ARG A 519 -0.65 -0.90 -10.12
C ARG A 519 0.74 -1.52 -10.01
N PHE A 520 0.93 -2.72 -10.53
CA PHE A 520 2.22 -3.40 -10.50
C PHE A 520 3.29 -2.67 -11.31
N ILE A 521 2.96 -2.20 -12.52
CA ILE A 521 3.88 -1.39 -13.34
C ILE A 521 4.21 -0.08 -12.63
N GLY A 522 3.23 0.57 -12.00
CA GLY A 522 3.46 1.76 -11.17
C GLY A 522 4.47 1.51 -10.05
N ILE A 523 4.33 0.40 -9.33
CA ILE A 523 5.28 -0.02 -8.28
C ILE A 523 6.67 -0.28 -8.88
N LEU A 524 6.77 -0.98 -10.02
CA LEU A 524 8.05 -1.22 -10.69
C LEU A 524 8.74 0.07 -11.15
N ILE A 525 7.97 1.05 -11.68
CA ILE A 525 8.52 2.36 -12.05
C ILE A 525 9.15 3.04 -10.84
N GLU A 526 8.48 3.03 -9.70
CA GLU A 526 8.96 3.65 -8.46
C GLU A 526 10.09 2.85 -7.82
N HIS A 527 10.00 1.52 -7.79
CA HIS A 527 11.03 0.65 -7.25
C HIS A 527 12.37 0.81 -7.98
N TYR A 528 12.34 0.78 -9.31
CA TYR A 528 13.53 0.90 -10.14
C TYR A 528 13.89 2.34 -10.54
N GLU A 529 13.12 3.35 -10.11
CA GLU A 529 13.28 4.75 -10.57
C GLU A 529 13.30 4.85 -12.11
N GLY A 530 12.51 4.02 -12.78
CA GLY A 530 12.45 3.88 -14.23
C GLY A 530 13.64 3.15 -14.87
N ALA A 531 14.65 2.75 -14.09
CA ALA A 531 15.80 2.00 -14.57
C ALA A 531 15.54 0.49 -14.54
N PHE A 532 14.53 0.04 -15.27
CA PHE A 532 14.11 -1.36 -15.30
C PHE A 532 15.26 -2.33 -15.59
N PRO A 533 15.22 -3.56 -15.07
CA PRO A 533 16.08 -4.65 -15.54
C PRO A 533 15.98 -4.82 -17.05
N THR A 534 17.02 -5.29 -17.69
CA THR A 534 17.12 -5.33 -19.16
C THR A 534 15.94 -6.07 -19.82
N TRP A 535 15.45 -7.15 -19.21
CA TRP A 535 14.32 -7.91 -19.75
C TRP A 535 12.99 -7.12 -19.77
N LEU A 536 12.82 -6.14 -18.87
CA LEU A 536 11.65 -5.25 -18.80
C LEU A 536 11.85 -3.91 -19.49
N ALA A 537 13.09 -3.51 -19.77
CA ALA A 537 13.39 -2.19 -20.30
C ALA A 537 12.58 -1.89 -21.57
N PRO A 538 11.93 -0.71 -21.70
CA PRO A 538 11.18 -0.32 -22.91
C PRO A 538 12.00 -0.43 -24.20
N GLU A 539 13.26 -0.07 -24.11
CA GLU A 539 14.32 -0.19 -25.10
C GLU A 539 15.52 -0.81 -24.40
N GLN A 540 16.02 -1.93 -24.92
CA GLN A 540 17.11 -2.69 -24.30
C GLN A 540 18.47 -2.21 -24.80
N VAL A 541 18.54 -1.82 -26.07
CA VAL A 541 19.78 -1.44 -26.76
C VAL A 541 19.55 -0.23 -27.64
N SER A 542 20.33 0.83 -27.43
CA SER A 542 20.44 1.95 -28.37
C SER A 542 21.71 1.82 -29.17
N ILE A 543 21.66 1.99 -30.50
CA ILE A 543 22.81 1.88 -31.41
C ILE A 543 23.10 3.25 -31.98
N LEU A 544 24.28 3.79 -31.70
CA LEU A 544 24.63 5.18 -31.93
C LEU A 544 25.78 5.27 -32.93
N ASN A 545 25.58 5.89 -34.09
CA ASN A 545 26.67 6.22 -35.01
C ASN A 545 27.41 7.50 -34.59
N ILE A 546 28.69 7.57 -34.86
CA ILE A 546 29.51 8.78 -34.67
C ILE A 546 29.33 9.72 -35.88
N THR A 547 29.35 9.19 -37.11
CA THR A 547 29.10 9.91 -38.35
C THR A 547 28.13 9.16 -39.25
N ASP A 548 27.64 9.80 -40.30
CA ASP A 548 26.65 9.19 -41.20
C ASP A 548 27.19 7.98 -41.99
N SER A 549 28.52 7.87 -42.13
CA SER A 549 29.17 6.75 -42.86
C SER A 549 28.88 5.38 -42.22
N GLN A 550 28.64 5.32 -40.90
CA GLN A 550 28.36 4.07 -40.17
C GLN A 550 26.88 3.65 -40.23
N ALA A 551 25.96 4.49 -40.75
CA ALA A 551 24.52 4.23 -40.75
C ALA A 551 24.13 2.86 -41.33
N PRO A 552 24.70 2.38 -42.45
CA PRO A 552 24.37 1.05 -43.00
C PRO A 552 24.71 -0.09 -42.00
N TYR A 553 25.84 0.02 -41.30
CA TYR A 553 26.27 -0.98 -40.34
C TYR A 553 25.39 -0.94 -39.06
N VAL A 554 25.06 0.25 -38.57
CA VAL A 554 24.12 0.44 -37.47
C VAL A 554 22.76 -0.18 -37.77
N GLN A 555 22.21 0.05 -38.98
CA GLN A 555 20.94 -0.55 -39.39
C GLN A 555 21.02 -2.08 -39.52
N LYS A 556 22.15 -2.61 -39.97
CA LYS A 556 22.39 -4.07 -40.02
C LYS A 556 22.31 -4.67 -38.61
N ILE A 557 22.96 -4.05 -37.62
CA ILE A 557 22.93 -4.50 -36.20
C ILE A 557 21.52 -4.36 -35.63
N GLU A 558 20.84 -3.25 -35.88
CA GLU A 558 19.46 -3.05 -35.40
C GLU A 558 18.53 -4.14 -35.93
N ASN A 559 18.59 -4.45 -37.23
CA ASN A 559 17.78 -5.49 -37.84
C ASN A 559 18.11 -6.88 -37.28
N LEU A 560 19.39 -7.18 -37.03
CA LEU A 560 19.83 -8.44 -36.44
C LEU A 560 19.26 -8.61 -35.02
N LEU A 561 19.37 -7.58 -34.18
CA LEU A 561 18.85 -7.61 -32.83
C LEU A 561 17.33 -7.72 -32.79
N LYS A 562 16.62 -6.97 -33.65
CA LYS A 562 15.16 -7.05 -33.80
C LYS A 562 14.68 -8.44 -34.25
N ASN A 563 15.37 -9.04 -35.20
CA ASN A 563 15.04 -10.40 -35.71
C ASN A 563 15.23 -11.47 -34.61
N LYS A 564 16.12 -11.24 -33.65
CA LYS A 564 16.29 -12.08 -32.46
C LYS A 564 15.29 -11.74 -31.34
N GLY A 565 14.40 -10.78 -31.54
CA GLY A 565 13.36 -10.40 -30.59
C GLY A 565 13.76 -9.33 -29.57
N PHE A 566 14.95 -8.73 -29.67
CA PHE A 566 15.38 -7.66 -28.78
C PHE A 566 14.75 -6.30 -29.16
N ARG A 567 14.47 -5.49 -28.15
CA ARG A 567 13.99 -4.12 -28.30
C ARG A 567 15.17 -3.17 -28.53
N ALA A 568 15.69 -3.18 -29.75
CA ALA A 568 16.81 -2.34 -30.17
C ALA A 568 16.34 -1.20 -31.07
N LYS A 569 17.00 -0.03 -30.96
CA LYS A 569 16.71 1.15 -31.75
C LYS A 569 18.00 1.88 -32.10
N SER A 570 18.15 2.27 -33.40
CA SER A 570 19.25 3.14 -33.81
C SER A 570 18.94 4.62 -33.62
N ASP A 571 19.96 5.39 -33.32
CA ASP A 571 19.93 6.85 -33.34
C ASP A 571 20.92 7.37 -34.38
N LEU A 572 20.38 7.63 -35.57
CA LEU A 572 21.12 8.08 -36.76
C LEU A 572 21.10 9.61 -36.91
N ARG A 573 20.61 10.37 -35.94
CA ARG A 573 20.55 11.82 -36.00
C ARG A 573 21.97 12.39 -36.14
N ASN A 574 22.09 13.48 -36.91
CA ASN A 574 23.35 14.22 -37.05
C ASN A 574 23.61 15.08 -35.80
N GLU A 575 23.94 14.40 -34.68
CA GLU A 575 24.22 14.99 -33.39
C GLU A 575 25.56 14.47 -32.84
N LYS A 576 26.19 15.25 -31.98
CA LYS A 576 27.43 14.84 -31.30
C LYS A 576 27.19 13.57 -30.50
N ILE A 577 28.10 12.59 -30.59
CA ILE A 577 27.98 11.29 -29.91
C ILE A 577 27.78 11.44 -28.40
N GLY A 578 28.45 12.39 -27.75
CA GLY A 578 28.25 12.66 -26.33
C GLY A 578 26.83 13.14 -25.96
N PHE A 579 26.17 13.87 -26.87
CA PHE A 579 24.77 14.26 -26.72
C PHE A 579 23.83 13.06 -26.83
N LYS A 580 24.00 12.22 -27.85
CA LYS A 580 23.23 10.97 -28.00
C LYS A 580 23.38 10.05 -26.78
N ILE A 581 24.62 9.81 -26.32
CA ILE A 581 24.88 9.00 -25.12
C ILE A 581 24.13 9.56 -23.93
N ARG A 582 24.18 10.88 -23.71
CA ARG A 582 23.49 11.52 -22.58
C ARG A 582 21.96 11.35 -22.66
N GLU A 583 21.36 11.54 -23.83
CA GLU A 583 19.91 11.37 -24.01
C GLU A 583 19.47 9.95 -23.68
N HIS A 584 20.14 8.93 -24.25
CA HIS A 584 19.81 7.53 -23.97
C HIS A 584 20.09 7.11 -22.53
N THR A 585 21.08 7.73 -21.87
CA THR A 585 21.31 7.56 -20.43
C THR A 585 20.15 8.13 -19.61
N LEU A 586 19.62 9.31 -19.97
CA LEU A 586 18.45 9.90 -19.33
C LEU A 586 17.16 9.08 -19.55
N GLN A 587 17.09 8.35 -20.69
CA GLN A 587 16.03 7.41 -20.99
C GLN A 587 16.21 6.03 -20.33
N ARG A 588 17.24 5.88 -19.47
CA ARG A 588 17.54 4.68 -18.69
C ARG A 588 17.76 3.40 -19.54
N VAL A 589 18.22 3.57 -20.78
CA VAL A 589 18.51 2.42 -21.68
C VAL A 589 19.65 1.58 -21.08
N PRO A 590 19.48 0.24 -20.97
CA PRO A 590 20.48 -0.64 -20.39
C PRO A 590 21.82 -0.66 -21.12
N TYR A 591 21.80 -0.75 -22.44
CA TYR A 591 23.00 -0.82 -23.27
C TYR A 591 23.00 0.20 -24.39
N GLN A 592 24.14 0.84 -24.59
CA GLN A 592 24.38 1.74 -25.71
C GLN A 592 25.58 1.20 -26.51
N LEU A 593 25.37 0.94 -27.80
CA LEU A 593 26.40 0.51 -28.73
C LEU A 593 26.89 1.73 -29.51
N VAL A 594 28.13 2.12 -29.32
CA VAL A 594 28.76 3.23 -30.03
C VAL A 594 29.51 2.68 -31.20
N ILE A 595 29.21 3.19 -32.41
CA ILE A 595 29.76 2.71 -33.67
C ILE A 595 30.53 3.83 -34.36
N GLY A 596 31.83 3.65 -34.47
CA GLY A 596 32.74 4.45 -35.29
C GLY A 596 33.33 3.62 -36.46
N ASP A 597 34.28 4.19 -37.19
CA ASP A 597 34.89 3.52 -38.34
C ASP A 597 35.63 2.24 -37.92
N ARG A 598 36.27 2.23 -36.74
CA ARG A 598 36.98 1.06 -36.20
C ARG A 598 36.05 -0.11 -35.97
N GLU A 599 34.87 0.14 -35.40
CA GLU A 599 33.87 -0.89 -35.13
C GLU A 599 33.30 -1.46 -36.43
N VAL A 600 33.13 -0.61 -37.48
CA VAL A 600 32.72 -1.07 -38.80
C VAL A 600 33.78 -1.96 -39.43
N GLU A 601 35.06 -1.55 -39.41
CA GLU A 601 36.20 -2.29 -40.00
C GLU A 601 36.41 -3.66 -39.32
N SER A 602 36.28 -3.69 -37.98
CA SER A 602 36.49 -4.92 -37.19
C SER A 602 35.21 -5.77 -37.02
N ASN A 603 34.07 -5.38 -37.57
CA ASN A 603 32.76 -5.99 -37.38
C ASN A 603 32.41 -6.19 -35.89
N SER A 604 32.62 -5.14 -35.11
CA SER A 604 32.47 -5.13 -33.64
C SER A 604 31.56 -3.98 -33.16
N VAL A 605 31.36 -3.89 -31.86
CA VAL A 605 30.58 -2.83 -31.17
C VAL A 605 31.32 -2.38 -29.94
N ALA A 606 31.35 -1.08 -29.66
CA ALA A 606 31.80 -0.54 -28.38
C ALA A 606 30.61 -0.43 -27.44
N VAL A 607 30.63 -1.19 -26.35
CA VAL A 607 29.48 -1.40 -25.48
C VAL A 607 29.59 -0.57 -24.20
N ARG A 608 28.57 0.22 -23.92
CA ARG A 608 28.41 0.96 -22.67
C ARG A 608 27.16 0.47 -21.93
N ALA A 609 27.35 0.02 -20.70
CA ALA A 609 26.24 -0.36 -19.84
C ALA A 609 25.65 0.86 -19.11
N ARG A 610 24.44 0.71 -18.61
CA ARG A 610 23.79 1.71 -17.77
C ARG A 610 24.65 1.96 -16.51
N GLY A 611 24.71 3.23 -16.08
CA GLY A 611 25.62 3.65 -15.00
C GLY A 611 26.95 4.20 -15.51
N GLY A 612 27.21 4.11 -16.85
CA GLY A 612 28.42 4.66 -17.48
C GLY A 612 29.58 3.67 -17.54
N GLU A 613 29.36 2.42 -17.18
CA GLU A 613 30.36 1.36 -17.25
C GLU A 613 30.70 1.09 -18.73
N ASP A 614 31.99 1.10 -19.04
CA ASP A 614 32.51 0.76 -20.37
C ASP A 614 32.91 -0.72 -20.40
N LEU A 615 32.13 -1.53 -21.15
CA LEU A 615 32.39 -2.96 -21.30
C LEU A 615 33.42 -3.25 -22.41
N GLY A 616 33.95 -2.21 -23.05
CA GLY A 616 34.92 -2.33 -24.12
C GLY A 616 34.32 -2.68 -25.47
N VAL A 617 35.19 -3.07 -26.40
CA VAL A 617 34.84 -3.47 -27.77
C VAL A 617 34.73 -5.00 -27.84
N MET A 618 33.64 -5.50 -28.38
CA MET A 618 33.39 -6.92 -28.57
C MET A 618 32.71 -7.21 -29.90
N THR A 619 32.69 -8.46 -30.31
CA THR A 619 31.93 -8.87 -31.51
C THR A 619 30.43 -8.72 -31.28
N VAL A 620 29.63 -8.61 -32.32
CA VAL A 620 28.18 -8.53 -32.23
C VAL A 620 27.60 -9.81 -31.60
N ASP A 621 28.18 -10.97 -31.87
CA ASP A 621 27.74 -12.25 -31.32
C ASP A 621 28.07 -12.37 -29.82
N ASP A 622 29.24 -11.90 -29.38
CA ASP A 622 29.58 -11.84 -27.94
C ASP A 622 28.64 -10.91 -27.18
N PHE A 623 28.33 -9.75 -27.79
CA PHE A 623 27.33 -8.83 -27.19
C PHE A 623 25.94 -9.48 -27.10
N ILE A 624 25.49 -10.20 -28.10
CA ILE A 624 24.21 -10.91 -28.07
C ILE A 624 24.21 -11.95 -26.93
N THR A 625 25.28 -12.73 -26.81
CA THR A 625 25.43 -13.70 -25.72
C THR A 625 25.38 -13.03 -24.34
N HIS A 626 26.06 -11.89 -24.18
CA HIS A 626 26.02 -11.09 -22.97
C HIS A 626 24.59 -10.57 -22.67
N LEU A 627 23.91 -10.04 -23.68
CA LEU A 627 22.54 -9.52 -23.57
C LEU A 627 21.55 -10.61 -23.20
N GLU A 628 21.65 -11.79 -23.81
CA GLU A 628 20.82 -12.97 -23.51
C GLU A 628 21.00 -13.43 -22.06
N ALA A 629 22.25 -13.48 -21.58
CA ALA A 629 22.57 -13.83 -20.19
C ALA A 629 21.99 -12.82 -19.19
N ASP A 630 22.10 -11.52 -19.48
CA ASP A 630 21.53 -10.47 -18.63
C ASP A 630 19.98 -10.50 -18.60
N ILE A 631 19.35 -10.74 -19.75
CA ILE A 631 17.90 -10.91 -19.85
C ILE A 631 17.43 -12.14 -19.08
N ALA A 632 18.16 -13.26 -19.15
CA ALA A 632 17.82 -14.50 -18.47
C ALA A 632 17.92 -14.37 -16.93
N ARG A 633 18.83 -13.55 -16.44
CA ARG A 633 18.98 -13.23 -15.00
C ARG A 633 17.75 -12.50 -14.43
N ARG A 634 17.00 -11.78 -15.27
CA ARG A 634 15.82 -10.98 -14.89
C ARG A 634 16.15 -9.91 -13.84
N GLY A 635 15.35 -9.82 -12.76
CA GLY A 635 15.59 -8.93 -11.62
C GLY A 635 16.32 -9.60 -10.44
N ARG A 636 16.74 -10.87 -10.60
CA ARG A 636 17.44 -11.60 -9.55
C ARG A 636 18.82 -10.99 -9.31
N VAL A 637 19.10 -10.59 -8.09
CA VAL A 637 20.43 -10.18 -7.67
C VAL A 637 21.32 -11.44 -7.64
N ASN A 638 22.54 -11.37 -8.20
CA ASN A 638 23.46 -12.49 -8.15
C ASN A 638 23.69 -12.93 -6.70
N LEU A 639 23.13 -14.09 -6.33
CA LEU A 639 23.41 -14.73 -5.04
C LEU A 639 24.85 -15.28 -4.94
N GLU A 640 25.61 -15.28 -6.05
CA GLU A 640 26.99 -15.78 -6.10
C GLU A 640 28.06 -14.78 -5.63
N SER A 641 27.71 -13.53 -5.34
CA SER A 641 28.65 -12.53 -4.80
C SER A 641 28.63 -12.40 -3.28
N SER A 642 27.97 -13.31 -2.56
CA SER A 642 27.85 -13.31 -1.08
C SER A 642 28.37 -14.60 -0.43
N TYR A 643 29.41 -15.21 -1.00
CA TYR A 643 30.17 -16.25 -0.34
C TYR A 643 31.66 -15.90 -0.27
#